data_208ba988769d4bd5dfb698b5a42490b9
#
_entry.id   208ba988769d4bd5dfb698b5a42490b9
#
_cell.length_a   1.000
_cell.length_b   1.000
_cell.length_c   1.000
_cell.angle_alpha   90.00
_cell.angle_beta   90.00
_cell.angle_gamma   90.00
#
_symmetry.space_group_name_H-M   'P 1'
#
loop_
_entity.id
_entity.type
_entity.pdbx_description
1 polymer ?
#
loop_
_entity_poly.entity_id
_entity_poly.type
_entity_poly.pdbx_seq_one_letter_code
_entity_poly.pdbx_strand_id
1 'polypeptide(L)'
;MKLSELKTGETGVIVKVSGHGGFRKRIIEMGFIKGKTVEVLLNAPLQDPVKYKVMGYEVSLRHSEADQIEVLSDVKTHSVGNEEEQEDNQVEMDSTTYDSTDKELTPEKQSDAARRKSHTINVALVGNPNCGKTSLFNFASGAHERVGNYSGVTVDAKVGRAEFDGYVFNLVDLPGTYSLSAYSPEELYVRKQLVDKTPDVVINVIDSSNLERNLYLTTQLIDMHIRMVCALNMFDETEQRGDHIDAQKLSELFGVPMIPTVFTNGRGVKELFRQIIAVYEGKEDESLQFRHIHINHGHEIENGIKEMQEHLKKYPELCHRYSTRYLAIKLLEHDKDVEQLVSPLGDSIEIFNHRDTAAARVKEETGNDSETAIMDAKYGFINGALKEANFSTGDKKDTYQTTHVIDHVLTNKYFGFPIFFFVLLVMFTATFVIGQYPMDWIEAGVGWLGEFISTNMPAGPVKDMIVDGIIGGVGAVIVFLPQILILYFFISYMEDCGYMSRAAFIMDRLMHKMGLHGKSFIPLIMGFGCNVPAVMATRTIESRRSRLITMLILPLMSCSARLPIYVMITGSFFALKYRSLAMLSLYIIGVLMAVAMSRLFSAFVVKGEDTPFVMELPPYRFPTWKAIGRHTWEKGKQYLKKMGGIILVASIIVWALGYFPLPDDPNMDNQARQEQSYIGRIGKAVEPVFRPQGFNWKLDVGLLSGMGAKEIVASTMGVLYSNDGSFSDDNGYSSETGKYSKLHNLITKDVATMHHISYEEAEPIATLTAFSFLLFVLLYFPCVATIAAIKGETGSWGWALFAAGYTTALAWIVSAVVFQVGMLFM
;
A
#
# COMPACT_ATOMS: atom_id res chain seq x y z
N MET A 1 15.15 -28.26 16.55
CA MET A 1 14.41 -27.26 17.32
C MET A 1 13.66 -26.32 16.38
N LYS A 2 12.70 -25.55 16.87
CA LYS A 2 12.01 -24.56 16.04
C LYS A 2 12.82 -23.27 15.99
N LEU A 3 12.70 -22.53 14.86
CA LEU A 3 13.39 -21.24 14.70
C LEU A 3 12.99 -20.21 15.78
N SER A 4 11.73 -20.27 16.25
CA SER A 4 11.21 -19.41 17.32
C SER A 4 11.85 -19.65 18.70
N GLU A 5 12.50 -20.80 18.91
CA GLU A 5 13.16 -21.18 20.17
C GLU A 5 14.58 -20.63 20.28
N LEU A 6 15.18 -20.15 19.17
CA LEU A 6 16.47 -19.48 19.16
C LEU A 6 16.39 -18.13 19.85
N LYS A 7 17.43 -17.80 20.63
CA LYS A 7 17.55 -16.51 21.31
C LYS A 7 18.31 -15.49 20.48
N THR A 8 18.13 -14.23 20.81
CA THR A 8 18.87 -13.12 20.16
C THR A 8 20.38 -13.37 20.21
N GLY A 9 21.03 -13.30 19.05
CA GLY A 9 22.44 -13.59 18.84
C GLY A 9 22.79 -15.05 18.59
N GLU A 10 21.80 -15.96 18.64
CA GLU A 10 22.02 -17.37 18.30
C GLU A 10 21.84 -17.61 16.79
N THR A 11 22.61 -18.54 16.26
CA THR A 11 22.55 -18.99 14.87
C THR A 11 22.04 -20.41 14.78
N GLY A 12 21.39 -20.74 13.67
CA GLY A 12 20.95 -22.08 13.36
C GLY A 12 20.98 -22.35 11.87
N VAL A 13 21.15 -23.62 11.48
CA VAL A 13 21.06 -24.04 10.08
C VAL A 13 19.65 -24.57 9.81
N ILE A 14 19.01 -24.11 8.76
CA ILE A 14 17.65 -24.51 8.38
C ILE A 14 17.65 -25.95 7.89
N VAL A 15 16.85 -26.81 8.53
CA VAL A 15 16.68 -28.23 8.18
C VAL A 15 15.46 -28.41 7.30
N LYS A 16 14.34 -27.77 7.69
CA LYS A 16 13.06 -27.96 7.03
C LYS A 16 12.16 -26.74 7.25
N VAL A 17 11.42 -26.36 6.20
CA VAL A 17 10.31 -25.42 6.29
C VAL A 17 9.02 -26.21 6.19
N SER A 18 8.27 -26.22 7.27
CA SER A 18 6.95 -26.87 7.38
C SER A 18 5.84 -25.90 6.96
N GLY A 19 4.59 -26.35 6.87
CA GLY A 19 3.45 -25.56 6.43
C GLY A 19 3.04 -25.88 4.99
N HIS A 20 1.92 -25.33 4.53
CA HIS A 20 1.33 -25.61 3.23
C HIS A 20 0.93 -24.31 2.53
N GLY A 21 0.90 -24.34 1.19
CA GLY A 21 0.41 -23.25 0.37
C GLY A 21 1.29 -21.99 0.41
N GLY A 22 0.65 -20.83 0.37
CA GLY A 22 1.32 -19.55 0.20
C GLY A 22 2.32 -19.15 1.28
N PHE A 23 2.14 -19.62 2.52
CA PHE A 23 3.09 -19.35 3.59
C PHE A 23 4.46 -19.93 3.28
N ARG A 24 4.51 -21.26 3.03
CA ARG A 24 5.76 -21.96 2.77
C ARG A 24 6.50 -21.39 1.57
N LYS A 25 5.77 -21.14 0.48
CA LYS A 25 6.33 -20.53 -0.72
C LYS A 25 6.97 -19.18 -0.43
N ARG A 26 6.26 -18.30 0.26
CA ARG A 26 6.75 -16.96 0.61
C ARG A 26 8.00 -17.00 1.49
N ILE A 27 8.07 -17.91 2.45
CA ILE A 27 9.23 -18.09 3.33
C ILE A 27 10.45 -18.57 2.55
N ILE A 28 10.27 -19.53 1.62
CA ILE A 28 11.36 -20.02 0.77
C ILE A 28 11.83 -18.94 -0.22
N GLU A 29 10.91 -18.17 -0.84
CA GLU A 29 11.23 -17.02 -1.70
C GLU A 29 12.01 -15.94 -0.93
N MET A 30 11.81 -15.85 0.39
CA MET A 30 12.58 -15.00 1.29
C MET A 30 13.93 -15.60 1.71
N GLY A 31 14.32 -16.75 1.16
CA GLY A 31 15.64 -17.35 1.36
C GLY A 31 15.73 -18.29 2.57
N PHE A 32 14.63 -18.65 3.23
CA PHE A 32 14.65 -19.69 4.26
C PHE A 32 14.68 -21.08 3.62
N ILE A 33 15.85 -21.46 3.11
CA ILE A 33 16.07 -22.69 2.35
C ILE A 33 16.90 -23.65 3.18
N LYS A 34 16.68 -24.95 3.00
CA LYS A 34 17.45 -26.01 3.67
C LYS A 34 18.96 -25.79 3.48
N GLY A 35 19.72 -25.92 4.56
CA GLY A 35 21.18 -25.76 4.57
C GLY A 35 21.67 -24.32 4.72
N LYS A 36 20.79 -23.30 4.69
CA LYS A 36 21.20 -21.91 4.92
C LYS A 36 21.21 -21.57 6.41
N THR A 37 22.18 -20.77 6.82
CA THR A 37 22.30 -20.27 8.18
C THR A 37 21.34 -19.10 8.40
N VAL A 38 20.64 -19.12 9.54
CA VAL A 38 19.78 -18.04 10.01
C VAL A 38 20.26 -17.58 11.39
N GLU A 39 20.32 -16.27 11.59
CA GLU A 39 20.72 -15.63 12.84
C GLU A 39 19.55 -14.82 13.41
N VAL A 40 19.34 -14.90 14.73
CA VAL A 40 18.33 -14.09 15.42
C VAL A 40 18.96 -12.75 15.81
N LEU A 41 18.53 -11.65 15.18
CA LEU A 41 19.10 -10.33 15.43
C LEU A 41 18.47 -9.63 16.63
N LEU A 42 17.15 -9.51 16.64
CA LEU A 42 16.41 -8.83 17.71
C LEU A 42 14.92 -9.18 17.72
N ASN A 43 14.29 -8.98 18.87
CA ASN A 43 12.86 -9.08 19.05
C ASN A 43 12.20 -7.70 19.03
N ALA A 44 11.00 -7.59 18.46
CA ALA A 44 10.20 -6.37 18.58
C ALA A 44 9.94 -6.00 20.06
N PRO A 45 9.63 -4.73 20.38
CA PRO A 45 9.40 -4.29 21.77
C PRO A 45 8.35 -5.12 22.53
N LEU A 46 7.37 -5.67 21.81
CA LEU A 46 6.34 -6.58 22.36
C LEU A 46 6.73 -8.06 22.27
N GLN A 47 7.99 -8.39 21.95
CA GLN A 47 8.58 -9.72 21.77
C GLN A 47 8.04 -10.48 20.53
N ASP A 48 7.25 -9.86 19.68
CA ASP A 48 6.72 -10.42 18.44
C ASP A 48 6.38 -9.25 17.50
N PRO A 49 6.84 -9.26 16.24
CA PRO A 49 7.65 -10.28 15.55
C PRO A 49 9.14 -10.29 15.94
N VAL A 50 9.87 -11.29 15.44
CA VAL A 50 11.32 -11.46 15.62
C VAL A 50 12.03 -11.16 14.31
N LYS A 51 13.18 -10.49 14.39
CA LYS A 51 14.03 -10.14 13.25
C LYS A 51 15.14 -11.16 13.09
N TYR A 52 15.22 -11.74 11.92
CA TYR A 52 16.21 -12.74 11.53
C TYR A 52 17.09 -12.21 10.40
N LYS A 53 18.33 -12.68 10.34
CA LYS A 53 19.23 -12.50 9.21
C LYS A 53 19.35 -13.83 8.46
N VAL A 54 19.06 -13.84 7.17
CA VAL A 54 19.19 -14.98 6.28
C VAL A 54 19.73 -14.51 4.93
N MET A 55 20.69 -15.24 4.34
CA MET A 55 21.29 -14.89 3.06
C MET A 55 21.74 -13.41 2.94
N GLY A 56 22.23 -12.84 4.05
CA GLY A 56 22.77 -11.48 4.09
C GLY A 56 21.77 -10.34 4.22
N TYR A 57 20.47 -10.59 4.33
CA TYR A 57 19.46 -9.56 4.55
C TYR A 57 18.55 -9.86 5.74
N GLU A 58 17.77 -8.87 6.15
CA GLU A 58 17.00 -8.88 7.38
C GLU A 58 15.51 -9.08 7.10
N VAL A 59 14.93 -10.09 7.71
CA VAL A 59 13.51 -10.47 7.58
C VAL A 59 12.88 -10.56 8.96
N SER A 60 11.64 -10.09 9.09
CA SER A 60 10.85 -10.24 10.31
C SER A 60 9.80 -11.31 10.13
N LEU A 61 9.74 -12.24 11.09
CA LEU A 61 8.70 -13.28 11.18
C LEU A 61 8.02 -13.22 12.54
N ARG A 62 6.75 -13.56 12.59
CA ARG A 62 6.04 -13.80 13.86
C ARG A 62 6.48 -15.11 14.46
N HIS A 63 6.35 -15.26 15.78
CA HIS A 63 6.64 -16.53 16.45
C HIS A 63 5.88 -17.71 15.84
N SER A 64 4.60 -17.53 15.52
CA SER A 64 3.78 -18.57 14.89
C SER A 64 4.27 -19.00 13.50
N GLU A 65 4.94 -18.10 12.79
CA GLU A 65 5.55 -18.34 11.48
C GLU A 65 6.92 -19.00 11.64
N ALA A 66 7.73 -18.54 12.57
CA ALA A 66 9.03 -19.11 12.92
C ALA A 66 8.89 -20.54 13.49
N ASP A 67 7.77 -20.86 14.15
CA ASP A 67 7.45 -22.23 14.62
C ASP A 67 7.36 -23.27 13.49
N GLN A 68 7.16 -22.83 12.26
CA GLN A 68 7.07 -23.71 11.09
C GLN A 68 8.42 -23.97 10.42
N ILE A 69 9.51 -23.37 10.94
CA ILE A 69 10.86 -23.55 10.43
C ILE A 69 11.67 -24.35 11.44
N GLU A 70 12.20 -25.50 11.03
CA GLU A 70 13.05 -26.36 11.85
C GLU A 70 14.51 -26.01 11.57
N VAL A 71 15.28 -25.85 12.66
CA VAL A 71 16.70 -25.51 12.61
C VAL A 71 17.53 -26.41 13.54
N LEU A 72 18.80 -26.62 13.17
CA LEU A 72 19.84 -27.16 14.04
C LEU A 72 20.60 -25.98 14.61
N SER A 73 20.65 -25.84 15.95
CA SER A 73 21.45 -24.81 16.58
C SER A 73 22.90 -25.21 16.63
N ASP A 74 23.80 -24.36 16.19
CA ASP A 74 25.23 -24.44 16.44
C ASP A 74 25.51 -24.12 17.92
N VAL A 75 25.29 -25.09 18.81
CA VAL A 75 25.78 -24.98 20.17
C VAL A 75 27.25 -25.37 20.16
N LYS A 76 28.12 -24.35 20.13
CA LYS A 76 29.55 -24.40 20.44
C LYS A 76 30.34 -25.58 19.83
N THR A 77 30.97 -25.30 18.70
CA THR A 77 32.27 -25.92 18.40
C THR A 77 33.34 -24.82 18.37
N HIS A 78 33.98 -24.64 19.54
CA HIS A 78 35.36 -24.24 19.54
C HIS A 78 36.16 -25.39 18.95
N SER A 79 36.87 -25.10 17.85
CA SER A 79 38.05 -25.75 17.31
C SER A 79 38.08 -27.29 17.37
N VAL A 80 37.80 -27.95 16.31
CA VAL A 80 38.53 -29.10 15.82
C VAL A 80 38.53 -29.10 14.28
N GLY A 81 39.69 -29.38 13.74
CA GLY A 81 40.24 -29.33 12.44
C GLY A 81 39.33 -29.71 11.26
N ASN A 82 39.77 -29.12 10.16
CA ASN A 82 39.48 -29.54 8.80
C ASN A 82 39.51 -31.09 8.67
N GLU A 83 38.39 -31.65 8.36
CA GLU A 83 38.32 -32.85 7.56
C GLU A 83 37.31 -32.62 6.47
N GLU A 84 37.86 -32.43 5.28
CA GLU A 84 37.16 -32.42 4.00
C GLU A 84 36.51 -33.78 3.78
N GLU A 85 35.19 -33.90 3.92
CA GLU A 85 34.47 -34.93 3.20
C GLU A 85 33.98 -34.30 1.89
N GLN A 86 34.82 -34.51 0.87
CA GLN A 86 34.43 -34.37 -0.52
C GLN A 86 33.45 -35.51 -0.85
N GLU A 87 32.15 -35.26 -0.78
CA GLU A 87 31.23 -36.00 -1.65
C GLU A 87 31.22 -35.32 -3.03
N ASP A 88 31.97 -35.93 -3.90
CA ASP A 88 32.08 -35.68 -5.32
C ASP A 88 30.75 -36.03 -6.01
N ASN A 89 29.81 -35.12 -6.02
CA ASN A 89 28.70 -35.16 -6.97
C ASN A 89 29.06 -34.27 -8.14
N GLN A 90 29.92 -34.83 -9.02
CA GLN A 90 30.07 -34.33 -10.37
C GLN A 90 28.73 -34.50 -11.10
N VAL A 91 27.97 -33.40 -11.16
CA VAL A 91 26.91 -33.25 -12.15
C VAL A 91 27.61 -32.99 -13.49
N GLU A 92 27.77 -34.04 -14.28
CA GLU A 92 28.16 -33.90 -15.67
C GLU A 92 27.21 -32.96 -16.39
N MET A 93 27.74 -31.82 -16.83
CA MET A 93 27.05 -30.94 -17.78
C MET A 93 27.02 -31.65 -19.12
N ASP A 94 25.96 -32.39 -19.40
CA ASP A 94 25.70 -32.91 -20.71
C ASP A 94 25.29 -31.75 -21.63
N SER A 95 26.28 -31.27 -22.38
CA SER A 95 26.10 -30.29 -23.45
C SER A 95 25.43 -30.98 -24.65
N THR A 96 24.13 -31.21 -24.54
CA THR A 96 23.36 -31.62 -25.73
C THR A 96 23.22 -30.41 -26.64
N THR A 97 24.15 -30.37 -27.62
CA THR A 97 24.06 -29.57 -28.85
C THR A 97 22.67 -29.74 -29.45
N TYR A 98 21.91 -28.66 -29.46
CA TYR A 98 20.64 -28.61 -30.19
C TYR A 98 20.93 -28.60 -31.70
N ASP A 99 20.45 -29.64 -32.37
CA ASP A 99 20.48 -29.77 -33.82
C ASP A 99 19.64 -28.67 -34.49
N SER A 100 20.29 -27.83 -35.27
CA SER A 100 19.70 -26.67 -35.93
C SER A 100 19.10 -27.08 -37.29
N THR A 101 18.10 -27.93 -37.30
CA THR A 101 17.36 -28.31 -38.48
C THR A 101 15.87 -28.06 -38.37
N ASP A 102 15.46 -26.78 -38.23
CA ASP A 102 14.12 -26.33 -38.58
C ASP A 102 14.24 -25.09 -39.47
N LYS A 103 14.49 -25.32 -40.74
CA LYS A 103 14.41 -24.33 -41.82
C LYS A 103 12.99 -24.33 -42.42
N GLU A 104 11.99 -23.99 -41.66
CA GLU A 104 10.70 -23.52 -42.21
C GLU A 104 10.31 -22.23 -41.55
N LEU A 105 10.27 -21.16 -42.36
CA LEU A 105 9.81 -19.85 -41.99
C LEU A 105 8.29 -19.91 -41.77
N THR A 106 7.88 -20.14 -40.51
CA THR A 106 6.48 -19.99 -40.10
C THR A 106 6.03 -18.53 -40.27
N PRO A 107 4.73 -18.25 -40.47
CA PRO A 107 4.19 -16.89 -40.56
C PRO A 107 4.61 -15.99 -39.43
N GLU A 108 4.92 -16.56 -38.26
CA GLU A 108 5.42 -15.84 -37.07
C GLU A 108 6.84 -15.36 -37.23
N LYS A 109 7.75 -16.19 -37.83
CA LYS A 109 9.13 -15.76 -38.14
C LYS A 109 9.16 -14.64 -39.17
N GLN A 110 8.15 -14.54 -40.05
CA GLN A 110 7.95 -13.41 -40.96
C GLN A 110 7.42 -12.18 -40.25
N SER A 111 6.50 -12.34 -39.28
CA SER A 111 5.99 -11.26 -38.40
C SER A 111 7.09 -10.72 -37.51
N ASP A 112 7.90 -11.58 -36.90
CA ASP A 112 9.08 -11.21 -36.11
C ASP A 112 10.18 -10.52 -36.95
N ALA A 113 10.43 -10.97 -38.18
CA ALA A 113 11.33 -10.29 -39.09
C ALA A 113 10.83 -8.91 -39.54
N ALA A 114 9.49 -8.73 -39.66
CA ALA A 114 8.88 -7.45 -39.96
C ALA A 114 8.89 -6.51 -38.73
N ARG A 115 8.68 -7.01 -37.53
CA ARG A 115 8.85 -6.26 -36.29
C ARG A 115 10.28 -5.80 -36.04
N ARG A 116 11.28 -6.64 -36.32
CA ARG A 116 12.72 -6.32 -36.22
C ARG A 116 13.17 -5.16 -37.11
N LYS A 117 12.41 -4.77 -38.12
CA LYS A 117 12.63 -3.57 -38.94
C LYS A 117 11.99 -2.30 -38.39
N SER A 118 11.22 -2.39 -37.33
CA SER A 118 10.62 -1.25 -36.64
C SER A 118 11.67 -0.57 -35.76
N HIS A 119 11.83 0.74 -35.87
CA HIS A 119 12.67 1.51 -34.96
C HIS A 119 12.00 1.76 -33.58
N THR A 120 10.93 1.04 -33.27
CA THR A 120 10.20 1.13 -31.99
C THR A 120 10.30 -0.22 -31.26
N ILE A 121 10.83 -0.20 -30.03
CA ILE A 121 11.04 -1.38 -29.19
C ILE A 121 10.14 -1.27 -27.95
N ASN A 122 9.30 -2.26 -27.70
CA ASN A 122 8.46 -2.33 -26.50
C ASN A 122 9.21 -3.09 -25.40
N VAL A 123 9.49 -2.41 -24.31
CA VAL A 123 10.30 -2.93 -23.21
C VAL A 123 9.52 -2.95 -21.91
N ALA A 124 9.49 -4.09 -21.23
CA ALA A 124 8.96 -4.21 -19.88
C ALA A 124 10.08 -4.25 -18.84
N LEU A 125 9.95 -3.45 -17.78
CA LEU A 125 10.86 -3.47 -16.63
C LEU A 125 10.33 -4.45 -15.59
N VAL A 126 11.09 -5.47 -15.25
CA VAL A 126 10.79 -6.48 -14.24
C VAL A 126 11.91 -6.50 -13.22
N GLY A 127 11.68 -7.03 -12.04
CA GLY A 127 12.69 -7.21 -10.99
C GLY A 127 12.09 -7.11 -9.60
N ASN A 128 12.86 -7.43 -8.59
CA ASN A 128 12.44 -7.46 -7.21
C ASN A 128 12.01 -6.06 -6.72
N PRO A 129 11.20 -5.96 -5.66
CA PRO A 129 10.98 -4.70 -4.97
C PRO A 129 12.33 -4.07 -4.56
N ASN A 130 12.41 -2.74 -4.65
CA ASN A 130 13.58 -1.93 -4.26
C ASN A 130 14.88 -2.14 -5.05
N CYS A 131 14.90 -2.94 -6.13
CA CYS A 131 16.08 -3.11 -6.98
C CYS A 131 16.41 -1.89 -7.88
N GLY A 132 15.56 -0.86 -7.91
CA GLY A 132 15.80 0.38 -8.66
C GLY A 132 15.08 0.48 -10.01
N LYS A 133 14.06 -0.34 -10.31
CA LYS A 133 13.28 -0.29 -11.57
C LYS A 133 12.76 1.11 -11.89
N THR A 134 12.05 1.71 -10.94
CA THR A 134 11.48 3.06 -11.10
C THR A 134 12.57 4.12 -11.28
N SER A 135 13.76 3.91 -10.71
CA SER A 135 14.90 4.80 -10.94
C SER A 135 15.38 4.75 -12.39
N LEU A 136 15.50 3.55 -12.98
CA LEU A 136 15.81 3.38 -14.40
C LEU A 136 14.72 3.99 -15.28
N PHE A 137 13.45 3.70 -14.97
CA PHE A 137 12.32 4.25 -15.69
C PHE A 137 12.33 5.79 -15.71
N ASN A 138 12.51 6.42 -14.56
CA ASN A 138 12.58 7.87 -14.44
C ASN A 138 13.81 8.47 -15.13
N PHE A 139 14.95 7.77 -15.08
CA PHE A 139 16.17 8.20 -15.75
C PHE A 139 16.02 8.18 -17.28
N ALA A 140 15.40 7.12 -17.81
CA ALA A 140 15.26 6.92 -19.25
C ALA A 140 14.11 7.72 -19.89
N SER A 141 12.93 7.80 -19.19
CA SER A 141 11.73 8.47 -19.73
C SER A 141 11.72 9.98 -19.56
N GLY A 142 12.53 10.54 -18.66
CA GLY A 142 12.58 11.98 -18.40
C GLY A 142 11.21 12.52 -17.95
N ALA A 143 10.74 13.61 -18.66
CA ALA A 143 9.45 14.27 -18.38
C ALA A 143 8.24 13.65 -19.13
N HIS A 144 8.41 12.56 -19.86
CA HIS A 144 7.38 11.95 -20.72
C HIS A 144 6.66 10.77 -20.08
N GLU A 145 6.21 10.92 -18.82
CA GLU A 145 5.47 9.88 -18.11
C GLU A 145 3.95 9.94 -18.40
N ARG A 146 3.33 8.78 -18.62
CA ARG A 146 1.88 8.62 -18.63
C ARG A 146 1.51 7.47 -17.68
N VAL A 147 0.57 7.71 -16.78
CA VAL A 147 -0.03 6.66 -15.94
C VAL A 147 -1.12 5.98 -16.77
N GLY A 148 -0.94 4.71 -17.08
CA GLY A 148 -1.94 3.88 -17.74
C GLY A 148 -2.79 3.14 -16.69
N ASN A 149 -4.07 3.51 -16.55
CA ASN A 149 -5.02 2.71 -15.79
C ASN A 149 -5.55 1.58 -16.68
N TYR A 150 -5.27 0.33 -16.29
CA TYR A 150 -5.85 -0.82 -16.96
C TYR A 150 -7.06 -1.34 -16.20
N SER A 151 -8.18 -1.50 -16.93
CA SER A 151 -9.44 -2.00 -16.37
C SER A 151 -9.28 -3.42 -15.83
N GLY A 152 -9.58 -3.63 -14.56
CA GLY A 152 -9.69 -4.95 -13.94
C GLY A 152 -8.72 -5.27 -12.80
N VAL A 153 -7.65 -4.51 -12.62
CA VAL A 153 -6.71 -4.65 -11.49
C VAL A 153 -6.32 -3.27 -10.98
N THR A 154 -6.30 -3.08 -9.66
CA THR A 154 -5.92 -1.81 -8.99
C THR A 154 -4.41 -1.53 -9.01
N VAL A 155 -3.68 -2.08 -9.99
CA VAL A 155 -2.23 -1.93 -10.12
C VAL A 155 -1.95 -1.01 -11.31
N ASP A 156 -1.34 0.14 -11.04
CA ASP A 156 -0.98 1.13 -12.04
C ASP A 156 0.41 0.78 -12.61
N ALA A 157 0.50 0.41 -13.89
CA ALA A 157 1.78 0.38 -14.60
C ALA A 157 2.08 1.78 -15.16
N LYS A 158 3.31 2.26 -14.98
CA LYS A 158 3.76 3.50 -15.59
C LYS A 158 4.26 3.21 -17.01
N VAL A 159 3.87 4.03 -17.96
CA VAL A 159 4.33 3.96 -19.34
C VAL A 159 5.14 5.20 -19.67
N GLY A 160 6.35 5.03 -20.17
CA GLY A 160 7.26 6.09 -20.56
C GLY A 160 7.81 5.87 -21.96
N ARG A 161 8.40 6.92 -22.53
CA ARG A 161 9.06 6.87 -23.83
C ARG A 161 10.49 7.37 -23.70
N ALA A 162 11.44 6.65 -24.26
CA ALA A 162 12.84 7.04 -24.33
C ALA A 162 13.32 6.93 -25.79
N GLU A 163 14.31 7.75 -26.16
CA GLU A 163 14.95 7.71 -27.48
C GLU A 163 16.45 7.51 -27.31
N PHE A 164 17.01 6.53 -28.02
CA PHE A 164 18.43 6.21 -27.94
C PHE A 164 18.90 5.57 -29.26
N ASP A 165 20.02 6.03 -29.83
CA ASP A 165 20.68 5.53 -31.07
C ASP A 165 19.69 5.34 -32.24
N GLY A 166 18.72 6.24 -32.42
CA GLY A 166 17.72 6.22 -33.49
C GLY A 166 16.54 5.25 -33.25
N TYR A 167 16.49 4.60 -32.09
CA TYR A 167 15.37 3.76 -31.66
C TYR A 167 14.49 4.50 -30.65
N VAL A 168 13.20 4.18 -30.69
CA VAL A 168 12.21 4.64 -29.74
C VAL A 168 11.82 3.47 -28.81
N PHE A 169 12.01 3.66 -27.53
CA PHE A 169 11.69 2.66 -26.51
C PHE A 169 10.37 3.05 -25.83
N ASN A 170 9.39 2.17 -25.91
CA ASN A 170 8.18 2.25 -25.07
C ASN A 170 8.42 1.45 -23.80
N LEU A 171 8.72 2.12 -22.71
CA LEU A 171 9.03 1.52 -21.42
C LEU A 171 7.76 1.32 -20.60
N VAL A 172 7.58 0.13 -20.04
CA VAL A 172 6.49 -0.19 -19.09
C VAL A 172 7.13 -0.59 -17.76
N ASP A 173 6.93 0.23 -16.71
CA ASP A 173 7.39 -0.10 -15.34
C ASP A 173 6.36 -1.01 -14.68
N LEU A 174 6.70 -2.28 -14.52
CA LEU A 174 5.86 -3.28 -13.86
C LEU A 174 6.10 -3.28 -12.34
N PRO A 175 5.11 -3.68 -11.53
CA PRO A 175 5.28 -3.83 -10.08
C PRO A 175 6.47 -4.71 -9.72
N GLY A 176 7.10 -4.44 -8.57
CA GLY A 176 8.16 -5.30 -8.05
C GLY A 176 7.61 -6.63 -7.58
N THR A 177 8.22 -7.73 -8.05
CA THR A 177 7.83 -9.08 -7.67
C THR A 177 9.07 -9.91 -7.34
N TYR A 178 8.94 -10.84 -6.41
CA TYR A 178 10.02 -11.79 -6.09
C TYR A 178 9.93 -13.06 -6.93
N SER A 179 8.73 -13.37 -7.39
CA SER A 179 8.44 -14.52 -8.25
C SER A 179 7.30 -14.21 -9.22
N LEU A 180 7.10 -15.08 -10.21
CA LEU A 180 5.98 -15.04 -11.15
C LEU A 180 4.90 -16.07 -10.79
N SER A 181 4.77 -16.38 -9.50
CA SER A 181 3.68 -17.20 -9.01
C SER A 181 2.37 -16.40 -8.97
N ALA A 182 1.22 -17.08 -9.09
CA ALA A 182 -0.10 -16.42 -9.04
C ALA A 182 -0.57 -16.14 -7.62
N TYR A 183 0.36 -15.85 -6.70
CA TYR A 183 0.05 -15.75 -5.28
C TYR A 183 -0.40 -14.35 -4.86
N SER A 184 0.26 -13.31 -5.37
CA SER A 184 -0.15 -11.93 -5.16
C SER A 184 -0.81 -11.34 -6.41
N PRO A 185 -1.72 -10.36 -6.28
CA PRO A 185 -2.30 -9.67 -7.42
C PRO A 185 -1.25 -9.00 -8.31
N GLU A 186 -0.16 -8.52 -7.71
CA GLU A 186 0.97 -7.90 -8.39
C GLU A 186 1.74 -8.91 -9.24
N GLU A 187 2.05 -10.09 -8.69
CA GLU A 187 2.73 -11.19 -9.41
C GLU A 187 1.89 -11.68 -10.58
N LEU A 188 0.60 -11.90 -10.34
CA LEU A 188 -0.34 -12.28 -11.40
C LEU A 188 -0.44 -11.22 -12.50
N TYR A 189 -0.42 -9.94 -12.12
CA TYR A 189 -0.43 -8.84 -13.07
C TYR A 189 0.83 -8.82 -13.93
N VAL A 190 2.03 -8.93 -13.32
CA VAL A 190 3.31 -9.00 -14.05
C VAL A 190 3.30 -10.17 -15.02
N ARG A 191 2.91 -11.37 -14.57
CA ARG A 191 2.83 -12.57 -15.40
C ARG A 191 1.89 -12.37 -16.61
N LYS A 192 0.70 -11.83 -16.39
CA LYS A 192 -0.26 -11.53 -17.47
C LYS A 192 0.28 -10.49 -18.45
N GLN A 193 0.95 -9.44 -17.97
CA GLN A 193 1.54 -8.45 -18.87
C GLN A 193 2.66 -9.04 -19.75
N LEU A 194 3.49 -9.92 -19.21
CA LEU A 194 4.54 -10.59 -19.96
C LEU A 194 3.98 -11.55 -21.01
N VAL A 195 2.90 -12.27 -20.71
CA VAL A 195 2.27 -13.25 -21.62
C VAL A 195 1.33 -12.58 -22.61
N ASP A 196 0.41 -11.69 -22.16
CA ASP A 196 -0.64 -11.14 -23.00
C ASP A 196 -0.15 -10.01 -23.92
N LYS A 197 0.87 -9.25 -23.48
CA LYS A 197 1.40 -8.12 -24.25
C LYS A 197 2.73 -8.42 -24.95
N THR A 198 3.35 -9.54 -24.64
CA THR A 198 4.59 -10.02 -25.25
C THR A 198 5.55 -8.87 -25.61
N PRO A 199 6.24 -8.25 -24.62
CA PRO A 199 7.20 -7.20 -24.88
C PRO A 199 8.32 -7.72 -25.80
N ASP A 200 8.88 -6.86 -26.64
CA ASP A 200 9.97 -7.25 -27.56
C ASP A 200 11.22 -7.68 -26.78
N VAL A 201 11.54 -6.98 -25.68
CA VAL A 201 12.62 -7.31 -24.75
C VAL A 201 12.20 -6.98 -23.33
N VAL A 202 12.60 -7.78 -22.36
CA VAL A 202 12.42 -7.52 -20.92
C VAL A 202 13.74 -7.04 -20.32
N ILE A 203 13.71 -5.98 -19.53
CA ILE A 203 14.82 -5.60 -18.66
C ILE A 203 14.54 -6.17 -17.27
N ASN A 204 15.32 -7.15 -16.85
CA ASN A 204 15.28 -7.64 -15.49
C ASN A 204 16.29 -6.86 -14.64
N VAL A 205 15.79 -6.03 -13.72
CA VAL A 205 16.61 -5.22 -12.82
C VAL A 205 16.93 -6.01 -11.56
N ILE A 206 18.22 -6.28 -11.37
CA ILE A 206 18.78 -7.10 -10.29
C ILE A 206 19.53 -6.19 -9.31
N ASP A 207 19.28 -6.33 -8.04
CA ASP A 207 20.10 -5.73 -6.99
C ASP A 207 21.39 -6.57 -6.84
N SER A 208 22.52 -6.02 -7.28
CA SER A 208 23.82 -6.72 -7.28
C SER A 208 24.35 -6.96 -5.87
N SER A 209 23.85 -6.24 -4.87
CA SER A 209 24.21 -6.45 -3.47
C SER A 209 23.55 -7.69 -2.86
N ASN A 210 22.54 -8.28 -3.55
CA ASN A 210 21.75 -9.43 -3.10
C ASN A 210 21.46 -10.39 -4.28
N LEU A 211 22.51 -10.83 -4.98
CA LEU A 211 22.41 -11.58 -6.22
C LEU A 211 21.62 -12.88 -6.10
N GLU A 212 21.96 -13.72 -5.13
CA GLU A 212 21.39 -15.06 -4.99
C GLU A 212 19.86 -15.05 -5.01
N ARG A 213 19.26 -14.12 -4.29
CA ARG A 213 17.82 -13.98 -4.24
C ARG A 213 17.21 -13.36 -5.51
N ASN A 214 17.87 -12.34 -6.05
CA ASN A 214 17.35 -11.65 -7.23
C ASN A 214 17.43 -12.51 -8.50
N LEU A 215 18.41 -13.41 -8.57
CA LEU A 215 18.56 -14.35 -9.69
C LEU A 215 17.44 -15.42 -9.72
N TYR A 216 16.71 -15.65 -8.63
CA TYR A 216 15.56 -16.57 -8.64
C TYR A 216 14.48 -16.14 -9.63
N LEU A 217 14.12 -14.85 -9.67
CA LEU A 217 13.20 -14.31 -10.67
C LEU A 217 13.75 -14.48 -12.09
N THR A 218 15.08 -14.33 -12.28
CA THR A 218 15.75 -14.56 -13.58
C THR A 218 15.51 -16.00 -14.05
N THR A 219 15.63 -16.99 -13.17
CA THR A 219 15.37 -18.40 -13.53
C THR A 219 13.95 -18.65 -14.00
N GLN A 220 12.98 -17.96 -13.42
CA GLN A 220 11.58 -18.08 -13.83
C GLN A 220 11.30 -17.40 -15.19
N LEU A 221 11.96 -16.27 -15.48
CA LEU A 221 11.89 -15.62 -16.78
C LEU A 221 12.54 -16.48 -17.89
N ILE A 222 13.63 -17.20 -17.57
CA ILE A 222 14.25 -18.18 -18.46
C ILE A 222 13.27 -19.32 -18.78
N ASP A 223 12.58 -19.87 -17.77
CA ASP A 223 11.55 -20.91 -17.98
C ASP A 223 10.42 -20.46 -18.92
N MET A 224 10.08 -19.17 -18.90
CA MET A 224 9.07 -18.58 -19.79
C MET A 224 9.57 -18.35 -21.23
N HIS A 225 10.86 -18.56 -21.51
CA HIS A 225 11.50 -18.29 -22.81
C HIS A 225 11.37 -16.83 -23.28
N ILE A 226 11.45 -15.88 -22.36
CA ILE A 226 11.34 -14.45 -22.65
C ILE A 226 12.72 -13.88 -23.01
N ARG A 227 12.81 -13.12 -24.12
CA ARG A 227 14.02 -12.34 -24.43
C ARG A 227 14.26 -11.28 -23.40
N MET A 228 15.43 -11.29 -22.75
CA MET A 228 15.71 -10.35 -21.67
C MET A 228 17.17 -9.92 -21.63
N VAL A 229 17.38 -8.77 -20.99
CA VAL A 229 18.68 -8.26 -20.58
C VAL A 229 18.62 -7.99 -19.08
N CYS A 230 19.63 -8.42 -18.34
CA CYS A 230 19.72 -8.18 -16.90
C CYS A 230 20.57 -6.93 -16.62
N ALA A 231 20.02 -6.02 -15.82
CA ALA A 231 20.74 -4.86 -15.32
C ALA A 231 21.17 -5.12 -13.86
N LEU A 232 22.47 -5.33 -13.62
CA LEU A 232 23.05 -5.49 -12.29
C LEU A 232 23.18 -4.09 -11.66
N ASN A 233 22.11 -3.63 -11.01
CA ASN A 233 22.04 -2.30 -10.43
C ASN A 233 22.67 -2.25 -9.04
N MET A 234 22.92 -1.04 -8.52
CA MET A 234 23.63 -0.81 -7.24
C MET A 234 25.04 -1.42 -7.24
N PHE A 235 25.66 -1.49 -8.40
CA PHE A 235 26.98 -2.08 -8.55
C PHE A 235 28.05 -1.32 -7.77
N ASP A 236 27.85 -0.02 -7.53
CA ASP A 236 28.68 0.81 -6.65
C ASP A 236 28.65 0.35 -5.18
N GLU A 237 27.50 -0.12 -4.69
CA GLU A 237 27.40 -0.69 -3.34
C GLU A 237 28.19 -2.01 -3.24
N THR A 238 28.15 -2.83 -4.27
CA THR A 238 28.91 -4.09 -4.40
C THR A 238 30.41 -3.82 -4.42
N GLU A 239 30.86 -2.85 -5.24
CA GLU A 239 32.26 -2.40 -5.28
C GLU A 239 32.73 -1.84 -3.92
N GLN A 240 31.89 -1.08 -3.22
CA GLN A 240 32.20 -0.53 -1.89
C GLN A 240 32.34 -1.61 -0.81
N ARG A 241 31.56 -2.68 -0.90
CA ARG A 241 31.69 -3.84 0.00
C ARG A 241 32.97 -4.64 -0.26
N GLY A 242 33.52 -4.49 -1.44
CA GLY A 242 34.65 -5.29 -1.92
C GLY A 242 34.24 -6.66 -2.41
N ASP A 243 32.96 -6.83 -2.74
CA ASP A 243 32.45 -8.03 -3.37
C ASP A 243 32.95 -8.09 -4.82
N HIS A 244 33.34 -9.26 -5.28
CA HIS A 244 33.80 -9.48 -6.65
C HIS A 244 32.74 -10.24 -7.44
N ILE A 245 32.32 -9.71 -8.58
CA ILE A 245 31.33 -10.31 -9.47
C ILE A 245 31.89 -10.30 -10.89
N ASP A 246 32.04 -11.48 -11.48
CA ASP A 246 32.31 -11.61 -12.91
C ASP A 246 30.99 -11.61 -13.69
N ALA A 247 30.57 -10.41 -14.14
CA ALA A 247 29.31 -10.23 -14.84
C ALA A 247 29.30 -10.95 -16.21
N GLN A 248 30.47 -11.08 -16.86
CA GLN A 248 30.61 -11.78 -18.15
C GLN A 248 30.41 -13.28 -17.97
N LYS A 249 31.04 -13.87 -16.95
CA LYS A 249 30.88 -15.30 -16.63
C LYS A 249 29.44 -15.62 -16.22
N LEU A 250 28.79 -14.74 -15.42
CA LEU A 250 27.37 -14.89 -15.11
C LEU A 250 26.50 -14.83 -16.38
N SER A 251 26.78 -13.91 -17.31
CA SER A 251 26.08 -13.86 -18.60
C SER A 251 26.19 -15.18 -19.37
N GLU A 252 27.39 -15.77 -19.43
CA GLU A 252 27.62 -17.05 -20.09
C GLU A 252 26.81 -18.19 -19.44
N LEU A 253 26.82 -18.26 -18.10
CA LEU A 253 26.17 -19.34 -17.35
C LEU A 253 24.64 -19.24 -17.39
N PHE A 254 24.07 -18.03 -17.31
CA PHE A 254 22.64 -17.82 -17.40
C PHE A 254 22.13 -17.70 -18.85
N GLY A 255 23.00 -17.60 -19.83
CA GLY A 255 22.65 -17.39 -21.24
C GLY A 255 21.91 -16.04 -21.46
N VAL A 256 22.09 -15.07 -20.59
CA VAL A 256 21.41 -13.78 -20.63
C VAL A 256 22.42 -12.66 -20.41
N PRO A 257 22.46 -11.62 -21.27
CA PRO A 257 23.36 -10.49 -21.08
C PRO A 257 23.15 -9.82 -19.71
N MET A 258 24.22 -9.67 -18.92
CA MET A 258 24.22 -9.03 -17.61
C MET A 258 25.12 -7.81 -17.62
N ILE A 259 24.52 -6.61 -17.42
CA ILE A 259 25.21 -5.34 -17.54
C ILE A 259 25.31 -4.65 -16.16
N PRO A 260 26.52 -4.39 -15.63
CA PRO A 260 26.71 -3.61 -14.43
C PRO A 260 26.18 -2.18 -14.60
N THR A 261 25.31 -1.72 -13.67
CA THR A 261 24.66 -0.42 -13.76
C THR A 261 24.58 0.27 -12.41
N VAL A 262 24.56 1.61 -12.46
CA VAL A 262 24.28 2.48 -11.31
C VAL A 262 23.31 3.56 -11.78
N PHE A 263 22.02 3.37 -11.55
CA PHE A 263 20.99 4.25 -12.10
C PHE A 263 20.98 5.65 -11.48
N THR A 264 21.55 5.83 -10.29
CA THR A 264 21.64 7.16 -9.62
C THR A 264 22.52 8.14 -10.36
N ASN A 265 23.59 7.67 -11.03
CA ASN A 265 24.53 8.49 -11.80
C ASN A 265 24.53 8.18 -13.31
N GLY A 266 23.75 7.18 -13.76
CA GLY A 266 23.62 6.79 -15.17
C GLY A 266 24.74 5.89 -15.69
N ARG A 267 25.66 5.38 -14.83
CA ARG A 267 26.71 4.43 -15.24
C ARG A 267 26.07 3.16 -15.78
N GLY A 268 26.55 2.66 -16.93
CA GLY A 268 26.10 1.42 -17.56
C GLY A 268 24.76 1.52 -18.31
N VAL A 269 24.00 2.63 -18.19
CA VAL A 269 22.69 2.75 -18.83
C VAL A 269 22.79 2.76 -20.36
N LYS A 270 23.78 3.44 -20.92
CA LYS A 270 23.99 3.44 -22.38
C LYS A 270 24.33 2.07 -22.94
N GLU A 271 25.17 1.34 -22.23
CA GLU A 271 25.50 -0.06 -22.52
C GLU A 271 24.25 -0.94 -22.49
N LEU A 272 23.44 -0.80 -21.46
CA LEU A 272 22.17 -1.52 -21.31
C LEU A 272 21.26 -1.30 -22.54
N PHE A 273 21.07 -0.05 -22.98
CA PHE A 273 20.24 0.25 -24.15
C PHE A 273 20.82 -0.28 -25.45
N ARG A 274 22.15 -0.23 -25.64
CA ARG A 274 22.81 -0.86 -26.78
C ARG A 274 22.59 -2.36 -26.82
N GLN A 275 22.73 -3.02 -25.67
CA GLN A 275 22.53 -4.46 -25.58
C GLN A 275 21.06 -4.85 -25.86
N ILE A 276 20.08 -4.02 -25.44
CA ILE A 276 18.67 -4.24 -25.78
C ILE A 276 18.45 -4.17 -27.29
N ILE A 277 19.08 -3.21 -27.99
CA ILE A 277 19.04 -3.12 -29.46
C ILE A 277 19.67 -4.37 -30.08
N ALA A 278 20.84 -4.82 -29.60
CA ALA A 278 21.51 -6.00 -30.07
C ALA A 278 20.66 -7.27 -29.94
N VAL A 279 20.05 -7.49 -28.78
CA VAL A 279 19.12 -8.61 -28.53
C VAL A 279 17.87 -8.51 -29.42
N TYR A 280 17.35 -7.30 -29.63
CA TYR A 280 16.20 -7.07 -30.51
C TYR A 280 16.51 -7.36 -31.96
N GLU A 281 17.68 -6.92 -32.44
CA GLU A 281 18.13 -7.15 -33.82
C GLU A 281 18.69 -8.57 -34.07
N GLY A 282 19.05 -9.31 -33.02
CA GLY A 282 19.76 -10.58 -33.10
C GLY A 282 21.20 -10.43 -33.59
N LYS A 283 21.87 -9.33 -33.26
CA LYS A 283 23.26 -8.98 -33.61
C LYS A 283 24.10 -8.83 -32.35
N GLU A 284 24.20 -9.90 -31.59
CA GLU A 284 24.90 -9.93 -30.31
C GLU A 284 26.33 -10.38 -30.49
N ASP A 285 27.26 -9.84 -29.68
CA ASP A 285 28.62 -10.35 -29.56
C ASP A 285 28.62 -11.74 -28.92
N GLU A 286 29.51 -12.65 -29.34
CA GLU A 286 29.56 -14.05 -28.86
C GLU A 286 29.62 -14.15 -27.32
N SER A 287 30.22 -13.17 -26.63
CA SER A 287 30.40 -13.16 -25.20
C SER A 287 29.15 -12.68 -24.39
N LEU A 288 28.20 -12.01 -25.05
CA LEU A 288 27.00 -11.45 -24.44
C LEU A 288 25.73 -11.91 -25.16
N GLN A 289 25.77 -13.08 -25.79
CA GLN A 289 24.67 -13.60 -26.58
C GLN A 289 23.53 -14.12 -25.71
N PHE A 290 22.29 -13.74 -26.05
CA PHE A 290 21.11 -14.37 -25.48
C PHE A 290 20.98 -15.79 -26.01
N ARG A 291 21.08 -16.76 -25.10
CA ARG A 291 20.93 -18.19 -25.40
C ARG A 291 19.85 -18.80 -24.55
N HIS A 292 19.02 -19.66 -25.12
CA HIS A 292 18.10 -20.45 -24.33
C HIS A 292 18.85 -21.53 -23.56
N ILE A 293 18.84 -21.44 -22.26
CA ILE A 293 19.29 -22.48 -21.36
C ILE A 293 18.11 -23.16 -20.70
N HIS A 294 18.27 -24.41 -20.33
CA HIS A 294 17.31 -25.14 -19.51
C HIS A 294 17.95 -25.48 -18.17
N ILE A 295 17.31 -25.06 -17.10
CA ILE A 295 17.72 -25.45 -15.75
C ILE A 295 17.26 -26.88 -15.52
N ASN A 296 18.19 -27.78 -15.19
CA ASN A 296 17.90 -29.17 -14.89
C ASN A 296 17.33 -29.26 -13.45
N HIS A 297 16.14 -29.80 -13.32
CA HIS A 297 15.45 -29.92 -12.02
C HIS A 297 15.59 -31.32 -11.39
N GLY A 298 16.44 -32.21 -11.97
CA GLY A 298 16.55 -33.59 -11.54
C GLY A 298 15.76 -34.54 -12.43
N HIS A 299 16.18 -35.82 -12.44
CA HIS A 299 15.73 -36.83 -13.41
C HIS A 299 14.20 -37.02 -13.40
N GLU A 300 13.59 -37.21 -12.26
CA GLU A 300 12.14 -37.48 -12.17
C GLU A 300 11.27 -36.26 -12.55
N ILE A 301 11.72 -35.04 -12.20
CA ILE A 301 11.04 -33.81 -12.60
C ILE A 301 11.13 -33.62 -14.10
N GLU A 302 12.32 -33.81 -14.70
CA GLU A 302 12.51 -33.65 -16.16
C GLU A 302 11.75 -34.69 -16.96
N ASN A 303 11.63 -35.93 -16.46
CA ASN A 303 10.79 -36.97 -17.09
C ASN A 303 9.30 -36.56 -17.02
N GLY A 304 8.80 -36.09 -15.85
CA GLY A 304 7.45 -35.61 -15.73
C GLY A 304 7.16 -34.40 -16.64
N ILE A 305 8.12 -33.49 -16.78
CA ILE A 305 8.02 -32.36 -17.73
C ILE A 305 7.86 -32.87 -19.16
N LYS A 306 8.70 -33.83 -19.59
CA LYS A 306 8.62 -34.40 -20.93
C LYS A 306 7.29 -35.09 -21.20
N GLU A 307 6.81 -35.92 -20.26
CA GLU A 307 5.52 -36.60 -20.37
C GLU A 307 4.38 -35.61 -20.57
N MET A 308 4.31 -34.54 -19.76
CA MET A 308 3.28 -33.51 -19.89
C MET A 308 3.43 -32.66 -21.18
N GLN A 309 4.66 -32.37 -21.62
CA GLN A 309 4.89 -31.63 -22.83
C GLN A 309 4.37 -32.35 -24.09
N GLU A 310 4.42 -33.68 -24.14
CA GLU A 310 3.89 -34.45 -25.28
C GLU A 310 2.39 -34.22 -25.48
N HIS A 311 1.64 -34.09 -24.41
CA HIS A 311 0.21 -33.74 -24.46
C HIS A 311 -0.05 -32.27 -24.73
N LEU A 312 0.71 -31.37 -24.10
CA LEU A 312 0.55 -29.92 -24.27
C LEU A 312 0.86 -29.46 -25.69
N LYS A 313 1.85 -30.09 -26.38
CA LYS A 313 2.20 -29.78 -27.79
C LYS A 313 1.07 -30.04 -28.79
N LYS A 314 0.05 -30.82 -28.43
CA LYS A 314 -1.13 -31.05 -29.26
C LYS A 314 -2.03 -29.83 -29.41
N TYR A 315 -1.85 -28.78 -28.59
CA TYR A 315 -2.67 -27.57 -28.54
C TYR A 315 -1.89 -26.34 -29.03
N PRO A 316 -1.86 -26.05 -30.36
CA PRO A 316 -1.07 -24.96 -30.93
C PRO A 316 -1.42 -23.59 -30.35
N GLU A 317 -2.70 -23.30 -30.09
CA GLU A 317 -3.14 -22.03 -29.50
C GLU A 317 -2.50 -21.76 -28.12
N LEU A 318 -2.29 -22.81 -27.33
CA LEU A 318 -1.64 -22.72 -26.03
C LEU A 318 -0.12 -22.53 -26.18
N CYS A 319 0.48 -23.29 -27.13
CA CYS A 319 1.92 -23.24 -27.44
C CYS A 319 2.35 -21.89 -28.02
N HIS A 320 1.47 -21.16 -28.70
CA HIS A 320 1.74 -19.80 -29.19
C HIS A 320 1.89 -18.76 -28.08
N ARG A 321 1.18 -18.97 -26.95
CA ARG A 321 1.16 -18.02 -25.84
C ARG A 321 2.09 -18.38 -24.71
N TYR A 322 2.35 -19.67 -24.50
CA TYR A 322 3.12 -20.17 -23.37
C TYR A 322 4.15 -21.20 -23.81
N SER A 323 5.34 -21.19 -23.21
CA SER A 323 6.27 -22.31 -23.30
C SER A 323 5.64 -23.56 -22.68
N THR A 324 5.66 -24.68 -23.41
CA THR A 324 5.13 -25.96 -22.89
C THR A 324 5.89 -26.44 -21.65
N ARG A 325 7.21 -26.15 -21.58
CA ARG A 325 8.05 -26.41 -20.42
C ARG A 325 7.59 -25.60 -19.22
N TYR A 326 7.36 -24.31 -19.41
CA TYR A 326 6.85 -23.44 -18.34
C TYR A 326 5.52 -23.95 -17.78
N LEU A 327 4.58 -24.35 -18.66
CA LEU A 327 3.30 -24.89 -18.22
C LEU A 327 3.47 -26.20 -17.42
N ALA A 328 4.34 -27.09 -17.86
CA ALA A 328 4.62 -28.33 -17.15
C ALA A 328 5.25 -28.11 -15.78
N ILE A 329 6.23 -27.18 -15.69
CA ILE A 329 6.83 -26.79 -14.40
C ILE A 329 5.76 -26.20 -13.46
N LYS A 330 4.90 -25.30 -13.97
CA LYS A 330 3.83 -24.69 -13.18
C LYS A 330 2.75 -25.68 -12.73
N LEU A 331 2.46 -26.69 -13.53
CA LEU A 331 1.59 -27.79 -13.12
C LEU A 331 2.21 -28.60 -11.97
N LEU A 332 3.52 -28.91 -12.02
CA LEU A 332 4.23 -29.58 -10.92
C LEU A 332 4.33 -28.70 -9.68
N GLU A 333 4.30 -27.36 -9.82
CA GLU A 333 4.20 -26.42 -8.71
C GLU A 333 2.75 -26.23 -8.21
N HIS A 334 1.76 -26.94 -8.74
CA HIS A 334 0.33 -26.83 -8.43
C HIS A 334 -0.23 -25.41 -8.57
N ASP A 335 0.18 -24.70 -9.63
CA ASP A 335 -0.29 -23.34 -9.93
C ASP A 335 -1.75 -23.36 -10.39
N LYS A 336 -2.64 -22.77 -9.59
CA LYS A 336 -4.09 -22.79 -9.83
C LYS A 336 -4.54 -22.14 -11.12
N ASP A 337 -3.85 -21.08 -11.59
CA ASP A 337 -4.19 -20.41 -12.84
C ASP A 337 -3.84 -21.29 -14.04
N VAL A 338 -2.70 -21.99 -13.98
CA VAL A 338 -2.30 -22.92 -15.03
C VAL A 338 -3.20 -24.18 -15.01
N GLU A 339 -3.57 -24.66 -13.84
CA GLU A 339 -4.58 -25.74 -13.72
C GLU A 339 -5.92 -25.34 -14.37
N GLN A 340 -6.40 -24.12 -14.13
CA GLN A 340 -7.64 -23.62 -14.77
C GLN A 340 -7.49 -23.44 -16.27
N LEU A 341 -6.28 -23.09 -16.76
CA LEU A 341 -5.99 -22.94 -18.18
C LEU A 341 -5.97 -24.30 -18.90
N VAL A 342 -5.48 -25.33 -18.24
CA VAL A 342 -5.36 -26.70 -18.79
C VAL A 342 -6.65 -27.51 -18.60
N SER A 343 -7.45 -27.25 -17.60
CA SER A 343 -8.70 -27.98 -17.29
C SER A 343 -9.67 -28.15 -18.48
N PRO A 344 -9.88 -27.16 -19.38
CA PRO A 344 -10.80 -27.30 -20.51
C PRO A 344 -10.24 -28.10 -21.69
N LEU A 345 -8.97 -28.52 -21.64
CA LEU A 345 -8.34 -29.28 -22.72
C LEU A 345 -8.84 -30.73 -22.71
N GLY A 346 -8.93 -31.34 -23.90
CA GLY A 346 -9.36 -32.72 -24.05
C GLY A 346 -8.52 -33.75 -23.31
N ASP A 347 -7.18 -33.54 -23.27
CA ASP A 347 -6.21 -34.40 -22.61
C ASP A 347 -5.96 -34.00 -21.13
N SER A 348 -6.78 -33.12 -20.54
CA SER A 348 -6.53 -32.58 -19.20
C SER A 348 -6.39 -33.65 -18.12
N ILE A 349 -7.20 -34.72 -18.18
CA ILE A 349 -7.15 -35.84 -17.23
C ILE A 349 -5.79 -36.54 -17.30
N GLU A 350 -5.28 -36.79 -18.52
CA GLU A 350 -3.99 -37.46 -18.72
C GLU A 350 -2.85 -36.56 -18.24
N ILE A 351 -2.90 -35.27 -18.55
CA ILE A 351 -1.90 -34.28 -18.09
C ILE A 351 -1.85 -34.24 -16.56
N PHE A 352 -2.99 -34.19 -15.89
CA PHE A 352 -3.04 -34.20 -14.43
C PHE A 352 -2.59 -35.54 -13.84
N ASN A 353 -2.88 -36.67 -14.48
CA ASN A 353 -2.37 -37.98 -14.04
C ASN A 353 -0.84 -38.05 -14.16
N HIS A 354 -0.26 -37.55 -15.24
CA HIS A 354 1.20 -37.49 -15.38
C HIS A 354 1.82 -36.57 -14.33
N ARG A 355 1.22 -35.42 -14.06
CA ARG A 355 1.62 -34.52 -12.97
C ARG A 355 1.66 -35.23 -11.63
N ASP A 356 0.54 -35.86 -11.26
CA ASP A 356 0.38 -36.49 -9.94
C ASP A 356 1.32 -37.68 -9.78
N THR A 357 1.55 -38.44 -10.86
CA THR A 357 2.52 -39.55 -10.90
C THR A 357 3.95 -39.04 -10.74
N ALA A 358 4.31 -37.98 -11.46
CA ALA A 358 5.63 -37.36 -11.36
C ALA A 358 5.87 -36.78 -9.96
N ALA A 359 4.88 -36.06 -9.41
CA ALA A 359 4.95 -35.52 -8.05
C ALA A 359 5.11 -36.62 -6.98
N ALA A 360 4.46 -37.79 -7.15
CA ALA A 360 4.62 -38.93 -6.26
C ALA A 360 6.04 -39.53 -6.34
N ARG A 361 6.60 -39.69 -7.57
CA ARG A 361 7.99 -40.17 -7.76
C ARG A 361 9.01 -39.22 -7.14
N VAL A 362 8.86 -37.91 -7.38
CA VAL A 362 9.74 -36.89 -6.77
C VAL A 362 9.70 -36.98 -5.25
N LYS A 363 8.52 -37.15 -4.66
CA LYS A 363 8.37 -37.27 -3.21
C LYS A 363 9.01 -38.55 -2.66
N GLU A 364 8.95 -39.64 -3.41
CA GLU A 364 9.59 -40.92 -3.02
C GLU A 364 11.12 -40.80 -3.07
N GLU A 365 11.68 -40.12 -4.12
CA GLU A 365 13.12 -39.99 -4.31
C GLU A 365 13.74 -38.96 -3.35
N THR A 366 13.14 -37.77 -3.25
CA THR A 366 13.73 -36.61 -2.54
C THR A 366 13.19 -36.42 -1.13
N GLY A 367 12.08 -37.08 -0.77
CA GLY A 367 11.35 -36.86 0.47
C GLY A 367 10.60 -35.51 0.53
N ASN A 368 10.71 -34.67 -0.52
CA ASN A 368 10.11 -33.37 -0.65
C ASN A 368 8.96 -33.39 -1.67
N ASP A 369 8.05 -32.41 -1.58
CA ASP A 369 7.05 -32.17 -2.62
C ASP A 369 7.71 -31.59 -3.89
N SER A 370 7.08 -31.78 -5.04
CA SER A 370 7.60 -31.35 -6.35
C SER A 370 7.90 -29.85 -6.42
N GLU A 371 7.07 -29.01 -5.78
CA GLU A 371 7.29 -27.56 -5.69
C GLU A 371 8.61 -27.23 -4.99
N THR A 372 8.88 -27.87 -3.85
CA THR A 372 10.14 -27.67 -3.12
C THR A 372 11.33 -28.17 -3.88
N ALA A 373 11.23 -29.36 -4.50
CA ALA A 373 12.32 -29.91 -5.28
C ALA A 373 12.71 -29.02 -6.48
N ILE A 374 11.73 -28.43 -7.17
CA ILE A 374 11.97 -27.46 -8.25
C ILE A 374 12.66 -26.21 -7.71
N MET A 375 12.22 -25.68 -6.56
CA MET A 375 12.86 -24.52 -5.94
C MET A 375 14.28 -24.81 -5.49
N ASP A 376 14.53 -25.96 -4.86
CA ASP A 376 15.87 -26.38 -4.43
C ASP A 376 16.80 -26.53 -5.62
N ALA A 377 16.34 -27.09 -6.75
CA ALA A 377 17.12 -27.20 -7.98
C ALA A 377 17.47 -25.83 -8.57
N LYS A 378 16.54 -24.87 -8.61
CA LYS A 378 16.79 -23.50 -9.07
C LYS A 378 17.83 -22.79 -8.21
N TYR A 379 17.74 -22.90 -6.88
CA TYR A 379 18.73 -22.31 -5.99
C TYR A 379 20.08 -23.05 -6.08
N GLY A 380 20.06 -24.37 -6.28
CA GLY A 380 21.27 -25.15 -6.57
C GLY A 380 22.00 -24.63 -7.81
N PHE A 381 21.26 -24.39 -8.90
CA PHE A 381 21.81 -23.80 -10.13
C PHE A 381 22.37 -22.39 -9.86
N ILE A 382 21.64 -21.52 -9.17
CA ILE A 382 22.08 -20.15 -8.83
C ILE A 382 23.39 -20.20 -8.03
N ASN A 383 23.44 -21.03 -6.97
CA ASN A 383 24.63 -21.15 -6.13
C ASN A 383 25.84 -21.70 -6.89
N GLY A 384 25.62 -22.68 -7.77
CA GLY A 384 26.64 -23.22 -8.66
C GLY A 384 27.20 -22.14 -9.60
N ALA A 385 26.31 -21.39 -10.25
CA ALA A 385 26.68 -20.29 -11.14
C ALA A 385 27.46 -19.17 -10.43
N LEU A 386 27.02 -18.77 -9.23
CA LEU A 386 27.72 -17.77 -8.43
C LEU A 386 29.10 -18.25 -7.99
N LYS A 387 29.24 -19.50 -7.59
CA LYS A 387 30.54 -20.12 -7.24
C LYS A 387 31.47 -20.17 -8.46
N GLU A 388 30.97 -20.57 -9.62
CA GLU A 388 31.75 -20.62 -10.86
C GLU A 388 32.13 -19.23 -11.37
N ALA A 389 31.29 -18.22 -11.18
CA ALA A 389 31.59 -16.82 -11.48
C ALA A 389 32.51 -16.15 -10.43
N ASN A 390 33.18 -16.93 -9.57
CA ASN A 390 34.06 -16.44 -8.51
C ASN A 390 33.42 -15.35 -7.62
N PHE A 391 32.12 -15.45 -7.38
CA PHE A 391 31.46 -14.53 -6.46
C PHE A 391 32.06 -14.72 -5.05
N SER A 392 32.71 -13.68 -4.57
CA SER A 392 33.23 -13.65 -3.20
C SER A 392 32.74 -12.42 -2.49
N THR A 393 32.25 -12.60 -1.26
CA THR A 393 31.90 -11.50 -0.37
C THR A 393 33.17 -10.95 0.27
N GLY A 394 33.39 -9.64 0.11
CA GLY A 394 34.56 -8.97 0.69
C GLY A 394 34.46 -8.86 2.22
N ASP A 395 35.63 -8.98 2.90
CA ASP A 395 35.76 -8.84 4.37
C ASP A 395 35.51 -7.42 4.90
N LYS A 396 35.06 -6.46 4.08
CA LYS A 396 34.84 -5.09 4.50
C LYS A 396 33.56 -4.96 5.32
N LYS A 397 33.72 -4.19 6.42
CA LYS A 397 32.67 -3.87 7.41
C LYS A 397 31.28 -3.76 6.81
N ASP A 398 30.41 -4.59 7.35
CA ASP A 398 28.99 -4.65 7.05
C ASP A 398 28.38 -3.23 6.96
N THR A 399 27.89 -2.83 5.81
CA THR A 399 27.11 -1.59 5.61
C THR A 399 25.88 -1.55 6.53
N TYR A 400 25.49 -2.72 7.03
CA TYR A 400 24.44 -2.89 8.02
C TYR A 400 24.84 -2.53 9.46
N GLN A 401 26.14 -2.37 9.79
CA GLN A 401 26.53 -2.02 11.18
C GLN A 401 25.88 -0.72 11.65
N THR A 402 25.83 0.30 10.81
CA THR A 402 25.13 1.55 11.12
C THR A 402 23.62 1.32 11.30
N THR A 403 23.01 0.51 10.44
CA THR A 403 21.60 0.13 10.55
C THR A 403 21.33 -0.65 11.83
N HIS A 404 22.18 -1.59 12.21
CA HIS A 404 22.07 -2.33 13.47
C HIS A 404 22.14 -1.44 14.71
N VAL A 405 23.06 -0.48 14.73
CA VAL A 405 23.17 0.47 15.85
C VAL A 405 21.91 1.33 15.97
N ILE A 406 21.42 1.84 14.85
CA ILE A 406 20.20 2.63 14.81
C ILE A 406 18.98 1.77 15.22
N ASP A 407 18.84 0.56 14.69
CA ASP A 407 17.74 -0.34 15.02
C ASP A 407 17.77 -0.76 16.50
N HIS A 408 18.95 -0.97 17.07
CA HIS A 408 19.08 -1.29 18.50
C HIS A 408 18.45 -0.20 19.40
N VAL A 409 18.49 1.07 18.98
CA VAL A 409 17.87 2.18 19.70
C VAL A 409 16.39 2.32 19.31
N LEU A 410 16.07 2.35 18.01
CA LEU A 410 14.73 2.65 17.50
C LEU A 410 13.73 1.53 17.75
N THR A 411 14.18 0.27 17.77
CA THR A 411 13.31 -0.89 18.04
C THR A 411 13.48 -1.46 19.44
N ASN A 412 14.19 -0.74 20.34
CA ASN A 412 14.39 -1.14 21.73
C ASN A 412 13.06 -1.28 22.47
N LYS A 413 12.97 -2.26 23.37
CA LYS A 413 11.79 -2.54 24.20
C LYS A 413 11.28 -1.32 24.99
N TYR A 414 12.18 -0.48 25.48
CA TYR A 414 11.84 0.68 26.32
C TYR A 414 11.77 1.98 25.52
N PHE A 415 12.69 2.19 24.54
CA PHE A 415 12.79 3.43 23.79
C PHE A 415 12.01 3.41 22.48
N GLY A 416 11.68 2.26 21.91
CA GLY A 416 11.02 2.16 20.62
C GLY A 416 9.67 2.89 20.57
N PHE A 417 8.80 2.68 21.55
CA PHE A 417 7.52 3.39 21.64
C PHE A 417 7.66 4.89 21.90
N PRO A 418 8.46 5.35 22.89
CA PRO A 418 8.68 6.78 23.10
C PRO A 418 9.23 7.51 21.88
N ILE A 419 10.22 6.94 21.21
CA ILE A 419 10.80 7.53 19.97
C ILE A 419 9.75 7.58 18.86
N PHE A 420 9.00 6.50 18.69
CA PHE A 420 7.92 6.44 17.71
C PHE A 420 6.87 7.56 17.97
N PHE A 421 6.39 7.71 19.18
CA PHE A 421 5.46 8.79 19.52
C PHE A 421 6.08 10.18 19.36
N PHE A 422 7.38 10.34 19.65
CA PHE A 422 8.09 11.58 19.42
C PHE A 422 8.16 11.95 17.93
N VAL A 423 8.47 10.98 17.05
CA VAL A 423 8.47 11.19 15.60
C VAL A 423 7.07 11.60 15.10
N LEU A 424 6.02 10.95 15.59
CA LEU A 424 4.65 11.33 15.28
C LEU A 424 4.31 12.73 15.79
N LEU A 425 4.72 13.07 17.02
CA LEU A 425 4.50 14.40 17.58
C LEU A 425 5.16 15.48 16.71
N VAL A 426 6.41 15.27 16.29
CA VAL A 426 7.11 16.19 15.38
C VAL A 426 6.37 16.33 14.05
N MET A 427 5.96 15.21 13.45
CA MET A 427 5.21 15.20 12.21
C MET A 427 3.89 15.99 12.32
N PHE A 428 3.09 15.70 13.34
CA PHE A 428 1.80 16.39 13.53
C PHE A 428 1.98 17.86 13.90
N THR A 429 2.93 18.18 14.80
CA THR A 429 3.22 19.56 15.17
C THR A 429 3.67 20.37 13.93
N ALA A 430 4.58 19.83 13.13
CA ALA A 430 4.99 20.49 11.90
C ALA A 430 3.82 20.65 10.91
N THR A 431 2.98 19.64 10.76
CA THR A 431 1.81 19.68 9.87
C THR A 431 0.81 20.76 10.28
N PHE A 432 0.50 20.86 11.57
CA PHE A 432 -0.52 21.80 12.06
C PHE A 432 0.03 23.20 12.32
N VAL A 433 1.23 23.34 12.90
CA VAL A 433 1.78 24.66 13.22
C VAL A 433 2.39 25.33 11.98
N ILE A 434 3.25 24.62 11.24
CA ILE A 434 3.88 25.20 10.04
C ILE A 434 2.85 25.31 8.91
N GLY A 435 1.93 24.34 8.79
CA GLY A 435 0.88 24.33 7.79
C GLY A 435 -0.13 25.45 7.95
N GLN A 436 -0.31 26.00 9.17
CA GLN A 436 -1.26 27.07 9.44
C GLN A 436 -0.91 28.35 8.65
N TYR A 437 0.35 28.77 8.63
CA TYR A 437 0.77 29.98 7.94
C TYR A 437 0.39 30.02 6.44
N PRO A 438 0.73 28.99 5.61
CA PRO A 438 0.28 29.00 4.23
C PRO A 438 -1.24 28.84 4.08
N MET A 439 -1.92 28.16 5.03
CA MET A 439 -3.38 28.10 5.04
C MET A 439 -4.00 29.48 5.18
N ASP A 440 -3.57 30.27 6.16
CA ASP A 440 -4.08 31.63 6.40
C ASP A 440 -3.88 32.53 5.18
N TRP A 441 -2.74 32.40 4.47
CA TRP A 441 -2.51 33.14 3.23
C TRP A 441 -3.46 32.73 2.11
N ILE A 442 -3.72 31.43 1.94
CA ILE A 442 -4.65 30.92 0.93
C ILE A 442 -6.08 31.34 1.28
N GLU A 443 -6.46 31.24 2.56
CA GLU A 443 -7.75 31.66 3.06
C GLU A 443 -8.02 33.16 2.81
N ALA A 444 -7.04 34.00 3.14
CA ALA A 444 -7.09 35.43 2.82
C ALA A 444 -7.23 35.67 1.32
N GLY A 445 -6.52 34.90 0.50
CA GLY A 445 -6.60 35.00 -0.97
C GLY A 445 -7.96 34.57 -1.52
N VAL A 446 -8.54 33.48 -1.00
CA VAL A 446 -9.89 33.01 -1.35
C VAL A 446 -10.94 34.01 -0.91
N GLY A 447 -10.80 34.56 0.32
CA GLY A 447 -11.66 35.62 0.84
C GLY A 447 -11.63 36.88 -0.04
N TRP A 448 -10.43 37.37 -0.38
CA TRP A 448 -10.25 38.49 -1.30
C TRP A 448 -10.90 38.24 -2.67
N LEU A 449 -10.77 37.03 -3.22
CA LEU A 449 -11.39 36.67 -4.50
C LEU A 449 -12.93 36.67 -4.39
N GLY A 450 -13.47 36.17 -3.28
CA GLY A 450 -14.90 36.21 -2.98
C GLY A 450 -15.42 37.62 -2.88
N GLU A 451 -14.72 38.52 -2.16
CA GLU A 451 -15.06 39.94 -2.03
C GLU A 451 -14.97 40.69 -3.35
N PHE A 452 -13.91 40.45 -4.12
CA PHE A 452 -13.73 41.02 -5.46
C PHE A 452 -14.89 40.69 -6.39
N ILE A 453 -15.32 39.41 -6.43
CA ILE A 453 -16.46 39.00 -7.27
C ILE A 453 -17.77 39.55 -6.69
N SER A 454 -17.92 39.55 -5.37
CA SER A 454 -19.10 40.10 -4.70
C SER A 454 -19.30 41.56 -4.97
N THR A 455 -18.22 42.33 -5.11
CA THR A 455 -18.28 43.80 -5.40
C THR A 455 -18.54 44.08 -6.87
N ASN A 456 -18.01 43.30 -7.80
CA ASN A 456 -18.06 43.56 -9.24
C ASN A 456 -19.25 42.88 -9.96
N MET A 457 -19.96 41.94 -9.30
CA MET A 457 -21.13 41.29 -9.88
C MET A 457 -22.45 41.84 -9.32
N PRO A 458 -23.50 41.99 -10.17
CA PRO A 458 -24.81 42.39 -9.70
C PRO A 458 -25.38 41.32 -8.73
N ALA A 459 -26.13 41.80 -7.71
CA ALA A 459 -26.79 40.92 -6.75
C ALA A 459 -27.75 39.96 -7.44
N GLY A 460 -27.68 38.65 -7.08
CA GLY A 460 -28.56 37.63 -7.64
C GLY A 460 -28.06 36.20 -7.39
N PRO A 461 -28.89 35.19 -7.64
CA PRO A 461 -28.57 33.78 -7.36
C PRO A 461 -27.27 33.29 -7.99
N VAL A 462 -26.90 33.83 -9.16
CA VAL A 462 -25.65 33.43 -9.85
C VAL A 462 -24.42 33.91 -9.11
N LYS A 463 -24.46 35.16 -8.57
CA LYS A 463 -23.40 35.70 -7.73
C LYS A 463 -23.21 34.84 -6.47
N ASP A 464 -24.30 34.59 -5.76
CA ASP A 464 -24.30 33.81 -4.53
C ASP A 464 -23.83 32.38 -4.78
N MET A 465 -24.20 31.74 -5.90
CA MET A 465 -23.69 30.42 -6.31
C MET A 465 -22.16 30.44 -6.54
N ILE A 466 -21.64 31.52 -7.17
CA ILE A 466 -20.20 31.59 -7.45
C ILE A 466 -19.44 31.85 -6.14
N VAL A 467 -19.89 32.79 -5.33
CA VAL A 467 -19.19 33.20 -4.10
C VAL A 467 -19.31 32.11 -3.02
N ASP A 468 -20.53 31.71 -2.65
CA ASP A 468 -20.78 30.82 -1.53
C ASP A 468 -20.69 29.34 -1.95
N GLY A 469 -21.20 29.00 -3.15
CA GLY A 469 -21.21 27.62 -3.65
C GLY A 469 -19.84 27.17 -4.19
N ILE A 470 -19.25 27.94 -5.12
CA ILE A 470 -18.03 27.53 -5.83
C ILE A 470 -16.78 27.97 -5.06
N ILE A 471 -16.65 29.28 -4.79
CA ILE A 471 -15.44 29.82 -4.12
C ILE A 471 -15.38 29.32 -2.68
N GLY A 472 -16.49 29.39 -1.93
CA GLY A 472 -16.56 28.84 -0.59
C GLY A 472 -16.26 27.33 -0.54
N GLY A 473 -16.86 26.54 -1.42
CA GLY A 473 -16.67 25.10 -1.44
C GLY A 473 -15.31 24.63 -1.94
N VAL A 474 -14.81 25.17 -3.07
CA VAL A 474 -13.49 24.83 -3.62
C VAL A 474 -12.38 25.46 -2.77
N GLY A 475 -12.61 26.68 -2.28
CA GLY A 475 -11.69 27.38 -1.39
C GLY A 475 -11.39 26.58 -0.13
N ALA A 476 -12.41 26.05 0.52
CA ALA A 476 -12.25 25.20 1.70
C ALA A 476 -11.33 24.01 1.46
N VAL A 477 -11.28 23.45 0.25
CA VAL A 477 -10.39 22.33 -0.11
C VAL A 477 -8.97 22.79 -0.37
N ILE A 478 -8.81 23.92 -1.06
CA ILE A 478 -7.48 24.46 -1.44
C ILE A 478 -6.76 24.97 -0.19
N VAL A 479 -7.48 25.53 0.77
CA VAL A 479 -6.94 25.99 2.07
C VAL A 479 -6.20 24.86 2.78
N PHE A 480 -6.71 23.62 2.77
CA PHE A 480 -6.06 22.48 3.43
C PHE A 480 -4.90 21.84 2.63
N LEU A 481 -4.67 22.26 1.39
CA LEU A 481 -3.61 21.69 0.55
C LEU A 481 -2.20 21.77 1.19
N PRO A 482 -1.77 22.89 1.79
CA PRO A 482 -0.46 22.97 2.44
C PRO A 482 -0.26 21.96 3.56
N GLN A 483 -1.25 21.76 4.43
CA GLN A 483 -1.18 20.75 5.50
C GLN A 483 -1.03 19.35 4.92
N ILE A 484 -1.78 19.04 3.87
CA ILE A 484 -1.72 17.75 3.18
C ILE A 484 -0.33 17.54 2.54
N LEU A 485 0.25 18.57 1.93
CA LEU A 485 1.59 18.50 1.34
C LEU A 485 2.66 18.30 2.41
N ILE A 486 2.60 18.99 3.55
CA ILE A 486 3.53 18.80 4.66
C ILE A 486 3.39 17.39 5.24
N LEU A 487 2.18 16.90 5.41
CA LEU A 487 1.94 15.54 5.88
C LEU A 487 2.55 14.50 4.91
N TYR A 488 2.33 14.65 3.61
CA TYR A 488 2.94 13.76 2.61
C TYR A 488 4.45 13.87 2.55
N PHE A 489 5.01 15.05 2.78
CA PHE A 489 6.45 15.25 2.87
C PHE A 489 7.06 14.39 3.98
N PHE A 490 6.52 14.46 5.20
CA PHE A 490 7.01 13.64 6.32
C PHE A 490 6.81 12.13 6.08
N ILE A 491 5.69 11.74 5.48
CA ILE A 491 5.43 10.34 5.16
C ILE A 491 6.42 9.83 4.14
N SER A 492 6.64 10.57 3.04
CA SER A 492 7.62 10.18 2.01
C SER A 492 9.04 10.13 2.59
N TYR A 493 9.38 11.08 3.48
CA TYR A 493 10.67 11.05 4.17
C TYR A 493 10.83 9.78 5.02
N MET A 494 9.83 9.44 5.84
CA MET A 494 9.86 8.24 6.69
C MET A 494 9.85 6.94 5.86
N GLU A 495 9.16 6.93 4.73
CA GLU A 495 9.12 5.81 3.79
C GLU A 495 10.48 5.59 3.14
N ASP A 496 11.05 6.64 2.52
CA ASP A 496 12.30 6.59 1.78
C ASP A 496 13.52 6.33 2.69
N CYS A 497 13.50 6.81 3.94
CA CYS A 497 14.58 6.54 4.91
C CYS A 497 14.51 5.13 5.53
N GLY A 498 13.41 4.38 5.33
CA GLY A 498 13.22 3.03 5.87
C GLY A 498 12.63 2.98 7.29
N TYR A 499 12.28 4.13 7.91
CA TYR A 499 11.68 4.16 9.25
C TYR A 499 10.28 3.56 9.32
N MET A 500 9.50 3.66 8.22
CA MET A 500 8.13 3.13 8.15
C MET A 500 8.06 1.62 8.38
N SER A 501 9.03 0.87 7.86
CA SER A 501 9.11 -0.58 8.09
C SER A 501 9.32 -0.90 9.58
N ARG A 502 10.13 -0.09 10.28
CA ARG A 502 10.36 -0.25 11.73
C ARG A 502 9.13 0.10 12.55
N ALA A 503 8.44 1.17 12.18
CA ALA A 503 7.15 1.53 12.80
C ALA A 503 6.12 0.40 12.65
N ALA A 504 5.99 -0.18 11.46
CA ALA A 504 5.12 -1.33 11.22
C ALA A 504 5.56 -2.56 12.04
N PHE A 505 6.87 -2.82 12.14
CA PHE A 505 7.44 -3.88 12.95
C PHE A 505 7.11 -3.73 14.44
N ILE A 506 7.26 -2.54 15.01
CA ILE A 506 6.94 -2.26 16.43
C ILE A 506 5.46 -2.50 16.72
N MET A 507 4.58 -2.12 15.78
CA MET A 507 3.14 -2.13 15.97
C MET A 507 2.45 -3.42 15.51
N ASP A 508 3.16 -4.35 14.88
CA ASP A 508 2.56 -5.54 14.27
C ASP A 508 1.74 -6.38 15.25
N ARG A 509 2.30 -6.65 16.43
CA ARG A 509 1.60 -7.46 17.45
C ARG A 509 0.25 -6.86 17.85
N LEU A 510 0.17 -5.51 17.93
CA LEU A 510 -1.09 -4.83 18.25
C LEU A 510 -2.07 -4.96 17.10
N MET A 511 -1.61 -4.74 15.86
CA MET A 511 -2.43 -4.86 14.65
C MET A 511 -2.93 -6.28 14.44
N HIS A 512 -2.09 -7.28 14.68
CA HIS A 512 -2.48 -8.68 14.57
C HIS A 512 -3.61 -9.05 15.55
N LYS A 513 -3.57 -8.57 16.79
CA LYS A 513 -4.69 -8.74 17.74
C LYS A 513 -5.99 -8.13 17.26
N MET A 514 -5.94 -7.15 16.36
CA MET A 514 -7.10 -6.54 15.71
C MET A 514 -7.54 -7.29 14.45
N GLY A 515 -6.81 -8.35 14.01
CA GLY A 515 -7.04 -9.06 12.76
C GLY A 515 -6.52 -8.30 11.53
N LEU A 516 -5.49 -7.46 11.70
CA LEU A 516 -4.87 -6.63 10.67
C LEU A 516 -3.39 -6.94 10.51
N HIS A 517 -2.83 -6.56 9.38
CA HIS A 517 -1.40 -6.58 9.11
C HIS A 517 -0.69 -5.38 9.77
N GLY A 518 0.56 -5.52 10.22
CA GLY A 518 1.33 -4.43 10.84
C GLY A 518 1.39 -3.14 10.04
N LYS A 519 1.49 -3.24 8.70
CA LYS A 519 1.46 -2.08 7.78
C LYS A 519 0.14 -1.29 7.83
N SER A 520 -0.96 -1.86 8.35
CA SER A 520 -2.25 -1.16 8.51
C SER A 520 -2.18 -0.02 9.52
N PHE A 521 -1.20 -0.07 10.43
CA PHE A 521 -1.01 0.97 11.44
C PHE A 521 -0.71 2.34 10.83
N ILE A 522 0.03 2.39 9.74
CA ILE A 522 0.43 3.62 9.05
C ILE A 522 -0.79 4.40 8.53
N PRO A 523 -1.67 3.82 7.70
CA PRO A 523 -2.93 4.46 7.32
C PRO A 523 -3.79 4.89 8.51
N LEU A 524 -3.87 4.09 9.57
CA LEU A 524 -4.68 4.42 10.74
C LEU A 524 -4.17 5.69 11.46
N ILE A 525 -2.87 5.85 11.64
CA ILE A 525 -2.29 7.08 12.19
C ILE A 525 -2.53 8.28 11.26
N MET A 526 -2.36 8.10 9.95
CA MET A 526 -2.67 9.17 8.98
C MET A 526 -4.13 9.61 9.05
N GLY A 527 -5.05 8.71 9.42
CA GLY A 527 -6.47 8.97 9.61
C GLY A 527 -6.76 10.07 10.64
N PHE A 528 -5.89 10.28 11.63
CA PHE A 528 -6.02 11.40 12.58
C PHE A 528 -5.75 12.76 11.91
N GLY A 529 -4.97 12.81 10.84
CA GLY A 529 -4.81 14.01 10.03
C GLY A 529 -5.95 14.14 9.01
N CYS A 530 -5.98 13.25 8.01
CA CYS A 530 -7.00 13.24 6.96
C CYS A 530 -7.25 11.81 6.46
N ASN A 531 -8.52 11.40 6.39
CA ASN A 531 -8.90 10.06 5.95
C ASN A 531 -8.64 9.80 4.46
N VAL A 532 -8.65 10.84 3.61
CA VAL A 532 -8.42 10.69 2.16
C VAL A 532 -7.02 10.15 1.85
N PRO A 533 -5.92 10.82 2.27
CA PRO A 533 -4.58 10.28 2.12
C PRO A 533 -4.38 8.95 2.84
N ALA A 534 -5.04 8.76 3.99
CA ALA A 534 -4.99 7.51 4.74
C ALA A 534 -5.55 6.33 3.94
N VAL A 535 -6.70 6.50 3.26
CA VAL A 535 -7.26 5.49 2.35
C VAL A 535 -6.31 5.22 1.18
N MET A 536 -5.71 6.25 0.58
CA MET A 536 -4.73 6.08 -0.51
C MET A 536 -3.47 5.34 -0.05
N ALA A 537 -3.03 5.54 1.21
CA ALA A 537 -1.86 4.87 1.78
C ALA A 537 -2.09 3.37 2.01
N THR A 538 -3.34 2.89 2.04
CA THR A 538 -3.63 1.45 2.19
C THR A 538 -3.09 0.61 1.04
N ARG A 539 -2.66 1.21 -0.07
CA ARG A 539 -1.97 0.53 -1.19
C ARG A 539 -0.69 -0.19 -0.76
N THR A 540 -0.03 0.27 0.30
CA THR A 540 1.17 -0.37 0.85
C THR A 540 0.88 -1.70 1.55
N ILE A 541 -0.39 -2.03 1.78
CA ILE A 541 -0.82 -3.27 2.44
C ILE A 541 -1.00 -4.36 1.39
N GLU A 542 -0.18 -5.40 1.45
CA GLU A 542 -0.16 -6.52 0.50
C GLU A 542 -1.42 -7.39 0.60
N SER A 543 -1.90 -7.66 1.82
CA SER A 543 -3.12 -8.42 2.04
C SER A 543 -4.36 -7.66 1.60
N ARG A 544 -5.07 -8.15 0.58
CA ARG A 544 -6.35 -7.59 0.11
C ARG A 544 -7.38 -7.52 1.24
N ARG A 545 -7.42 -8.55 2.10
CA ARG A 545 -8.30 -8.59 3.27
C ARG A 545 -7.99 -7.47 4.25
N SER A 546 -6.74 -7.39 4.73
CA SER A 546 -6.31 -6.36 5.67
C SER A 546 -6.44 -4.95 5.08
N ARG A 547 -6.15 -4.77 3.78
CA ARG A 547 -6.33 -3.51 3.06
C ARG A 547 -7.78 -3.04 3.09
N LEU A 548 -8.73 -3.93 2.77
CA LEU A 548 -10.15 -3.61 2.74
C LEU A 548 -10.67 -3.28 4.15
N ILE A 549 -10.34 -4.10 5.15
CA ILE A 549 -10.75 -3.84 6.54
C ILE A 549 -10.19 -2.50 7.01
N THR A 550 -8.91 -2.22 6.73
CA THR A 550 -8.29 -0.93 7.10
C THR A 550 -9.02 0.24 6.45
N MET A 551 -9.36 0.16 5.15
CA MET A 551 -10.14 1.21 4.48
C MET A 551 -11.51 1.42 5.12
N LEU A 552 -12.17 0.35 5.54
CA LEU A 552 -13.49 0.42 6.18
C LEU A 552 -13.44 1.07 7.57
N ILE A 553 -12.41 0.82 8.38
CA ILE A 553 -12.33 1.37 9.74
C ILE A 553 -11.70 2.76 9.82
N LEU A 554 -11.00 3.22 8.77
CA LEU A 554 -10.39 4.55 8.71
C LEU A 554 -11.37 5.69 9.02
N PRO A 555 -12.63 5.69 8.56
CA PRO A 555 -13.59 6.75 8.90
C PRO A 555 -13.87 6.92 10.39
N LEU A 556 -13.60 5.90 11.21
CA LEU A 556 -13.77 5.95 12.66
C LEU A 556 -12.63 6.71 13.36
N MET A 557 -11.50 6.94 12.67
CA MET A 557 -10.43 7.80 13.16
C MET A 557 -10.85 9.26 13.09
N SER A 558 -10.62 10.00 14.18
CA SER A 558 -10.97 11.41 14.27
C SER A 558 -10.02 12.26 13.45
N CYS A 559 -10.43 12.73 12.27
CA CYS A 559 -9.63 13.62 11.43
C CYS A 559 -9.64 15.07 11.92
N SER A 560 -8.66 15.87 11.47
CA SER A 560 -8.50 17.28 11.83
C SER A 560 -9.74 18.14 11.51
N ALA A 561 -10.46 17.81 10.43
CA ALA A 561 -11.68 18.50 10.01
C ALA A 561 -12.84 18.48 11.03
N ARG A 562 -12.79 17.54 11.99
CA ARG A 562 -13.77 17.48 13.10
C ARG A 562 -13.37 18.34 14.28
N LEU A 563 -12.13 18.78 14.37
CA LEU A 563 -11.61 19.52 15.52
C LEU A 563 -12.37 20.83 15.81
N PRO A 564 -12.74 21.67 14.81
CA PRO A 564 -13.48 22.91 15.06
C PRO A 564 -14.80 22.67 15.81
N ILE A 565 -15.58 21.67 15.38
CA ILE A 565 -16.85 21.34 16.03
C ILE A 565 -16.63 20.77 17.44
N TYR A 566 -15.57 19.99 17.67
CA TYR A 566 -15.24 19.49 19.00
C TYR A 566 -14.89 20.65 19.95
N VAL A 567 -14.04 21.58 19.51
CA VAL A 567 -13.67 22.75 20.31
C VAL A 567 -14.89 23.63 20.61
N MET A 568 -15.73 23.89 19.60
CA MET A 568 -16.95 24.69 19.75
C MET A 568 -17.92 24.09 20.78
N ILE A 569 -18.27 22.81 20.63
CA ILE A 569 -19.24 22.15 21.52
C ILE A 569 -18.64 21.90 22.91
N THR A 570 -17.39 21.41 23.01
CA THR A 570 -16.78 21.20 24.34
C THR A 570 -16.55 22.53 25.06
N GLY A 571 -16.22 23.61 24.34
CA GLY A 571 -16.08 24.94 24.84
C GLY A 571 -17.42 25.51 25.41
N SER A 572 -18.53 25.15 24.77
CA SER A 572 -19.86 25.61 25.18
C SER A 572 -20.43 24.88 26.41
N PHE A 573 -20.27 23.56 26.50
CA PHE A 573 -20.95 22.72 27.46
C PHE A 573 -20.11 22.21 28.62
N PHE A 574 -18.76 22.12 28.43
CA PHE A 574 -17.90 21.57 29.47
C PHE A 574 -17.06 22.65 30.15
N ALA A 575 -16.98 22.59 31.46
CA ALA A 575 -16.11 23.47 32.24
C ALA A 575 -14.65 23.28 31.85
N LEU A 576 -13.83 24.31 31.94
CA LEU A 576 -12.44 24.34 31.50
C LEU A 576 -11.62 23.11 31.95
N LYS A 577 -11.82 22.64 33.17
CA LYS A 577 -11.19 21.48 33.78
C LYS A 577 -11.48 20.16 33.04
N TYR A 578 -12.68 20.02 32.46
CA TYR A 578 -13.14 18.77 31.85
C TYR A 578 -13.04 18.75 30.29
N ARG A 579 -12.75 19.89 29.63
CA ARG A 579 -12.68 20.01 28.16
C ARG A 579 -11.66 19.05 27.56
N SER A 580 -10.45 19.06 28.09
CA SER A 580 -9.38 18.16 27.60
C SER A 580 -9.74 16.69 27.77
N LEU A 581 -10.41 16.34 28.88
CA LEU A 581 -10.87 14.99 29.13
C LEU A 581 -11.98 14.57 28.17
N ALA A 582 -12.94 15.45 27.88
CA ALA A 582 -14.02 15.21 26.92
C ALA A 582 -13.43 15.01 25.49
N MET A 583 -12.48 15.84 25.07
CA MET A 583 -11.80 15.68 23.79
C MET A 583 -11.01 14.37 23.72
N LEU A 584 -10.23 14.06 24.76
CA LEU A 584 -9.46 12.80 24.82
C LEU A 584 -10.39 11.58 24.76
N SER A 585 -11.54 11.63 25.44
CA SER A 585 -12.51 10.53 25.42
C SER A 585 -13.05 10.25 24.01
N LEU A 586 -13.29 11.28 23.18
CA LEU A 586 -13.70 11.11 21.78
C LEU A 586 -12.63 10.37 20.96
N TYR A 587 -11.35 10.73 21.11
CA TYR A 587 -10.26 10.03 20.40
C TYR A 587 -10.16 8.56 20.86
N ILE A 588 -10.25 8.30 22.15
CA ILE A 588 -10.21 6.93 22.70
C ILE A 588 -11.41 6.12 22.21
N ILE A 589 -12.61 6.68 22.22
CA ILE A 589 -13.83 6.02 21.72
C ILE A 589 -13.68 5.68 20.23
N GLY A 590 -13.18 6.61 19.42
CA GLY A 590 -12.91 6.36 18.00
C GLY A 590 -11.99 5.18 17.76
N VAL A 591 -10.88 5.12 18.50
CA VAL A 591 -9.93 3.99 18.42
C VAL A 591 -10.57 2.69 18.89
N LEU A 592 -11.29 2.69 20.01
CA LEU A 592 -11.96 1.49 20.53
C LEU A 592 -13.01 0.96 19.54
N MET A 593 -13.78 1.86 18.92
CA MET A 593 -14.76 1.49 17.90
C MET A 593 -14.06 0.93 16.65
N ALA A 594 -12.95 1.50 16.23
CA ALA A 594 -12.16 0.96 15.12
C ALA A 594 -11.63 -0.45 15.43
N VAL A 595 -11.15 -0.70 16.66
CA VAL A 595 -10.72 -2.05 17.10
C VAL A 595 -11.89 -3.03 17.10
N ALA A 596 -13.04 -2.64 17.64
CA ALA A 596 -14.23 -3.48 17.67
C ALA A 596 -14.72 -3.84 16.26
N MET A 597 -14.83 -2.83 15.38
CA MET A 597 -15.28 -3.02 14.00
C MET A 597 -14.27 -3.80 13.17
N SER A 598 -12.96 -3.62 13.39
CA SER A 598 -11.92 -4.41 12.75
C SER A 598 -12.09 -5.90 13.03
N ARG A 599 -12.28 -6.27 14.30
CA ARG A 599 -12.53 -7.65 14.70
C ARG A 599 -13.83 -8.20 14.10
N LEU A 600 -14.90 -7.40 14.12
CA LEU A 600 -16.18 -7.79 13.54
C LEU A 600 -16.06 -8.06 12.05
N PHE A 601 -15.41 -7.15 11.30
CA PHE A 601 -15.23 -7.32 9.86
C PHE A 601 -14.30 -8.48 9.51
N SER A 602 -13.25 -8.69 10.31
CA SER A 602 -12.34 -9.82 10.16
C SER A 602 -13.04 -11.17 10.38
N ALA A 603 -14.01 -11.24 11.30
CA ALA A 603 -14.72 -12.46 11.61
C ALA A 603 -15.89 -12.76 10.64
N PHE A 604 -16.66 -11.75 10.24
CA PHE A 604 -17.96 -11.97 9.58
C PHE A 604 -18.08 -11.42 8.16
N VAL A 605 -17.38 -10.31 7.82
CA VAL A 605 -17.62 -9.59 6.57
C VAL A 605 -16.61 -9.93 5.50
N VAL A 606 -15.32 -9.95 5.84
CA VAL A 606 -14.23 -10.14 4.89
C VAL A 606 -13.54 -11.47 5.18
N LYS A 607 -14.02 -12.52 4.52
CA LYS A 607 -13.42 -13.86 4.62
C LYS A 607 -12.22 -13.96 3.68
N GLY A 608 -11.17 -14.65 4.07
CA GLY A 608 -9.97 -14.91 3.27
C GLY A 608 -8.84 -15.36 4.17
N GLU A 609 -7.87 -16.04 3.59
CA GLU A 609 -6.64 -16.41 4.31
C GLU A 609 -5.80 -15.15 4.54
N ASP A 610 -5.22 -15.05 5.73
CA ASP A 610 -4.25 -13.99 6.01
C ASP A 610 -2.94 -14.31 5.27
N THR A 611 -2.43 -13.37 4.51
CA THR A 611 -1.09 -13.49 3.96
C THR A 611 -0.08 -13.48 5.10
N PRO A 612 0.95 -14.33 5.05
CA PRO A 612 1.97 -14.38 6.08
C PRO A 612 2.63 -13.01 6.25
N PHE A 613 2.95 -12.67 7.49
CA PHE A 613 3.67 -11.44 7.80
C PHE A 613 5.16 -11.65 7.58
N VAL A 614 5.59 -11.57 6.36
CA VAL A 614 7.02 -11.55 6.04
C VAL A 614 7.39 -10.14 5.61
N MET A 615 8.13 -9.42 6.44
CA MET A 615 8.49 -8.04 6.17
C MET A 615 10.01 -7.88 6.14
N GLU A 616 10.49 -7.35 5.01
CA GLU A 616 11.88 -6.92 4.90
C GLU A 616 12.08 -5.60 5.62
N LEU A 617 13.21 -5.49 6.30
CA LEU A 617 13.67 -4.26 6.92
C LEU A 617 14.84 -3.70 6.09
N PRO A 618 14.55 -2.82 5.11
CA PRO A 618 15.59 -2.27 4.25
C PRO A 618 16.59 -1.46 5.09
N PRO A 619 17.88 -1.37 4.68
CA PRO A 619 18.85 -0.54 5.36
C PRO A 619 18.42 0.93 5.38
N TYR A 620 18.82 1.69 6.40
CA TYR A 620 18.55 3.12 6.42
C TYR A 620 19.34 3.81 5.31
N ARG A 621 18.63 4.67 4.56
CA ARG A 621 19.21 5.50 3.51
C ARG A 621 18.75 6.94 3.70
N PHE A 622 19.64 7.90 3.44
CA PHE A 622 19.24 9.30 3.39
C PHE A 622 18.54 9.57 2.07
N PRO A 623 17.25 9.93 2.09
CA PRO A 623 16.51 10.20 0.88
C PRO A 623 16.99 11.51 0.22
N THR A 624 16.94 11.57 -1.10
CA THR A 624 17.27 12.80 -1.82
C THR A 624 16.09 13.78 -1.78
N TRP A 625 16.37 15.04 -1.48
CA TRP A 625 15.35 16.11 -1.43
C TRP A 625 14.52 16.21 -2.72
N LYS A 626 15.14 15.94 -3.89
CA LYS A 626 14.44 15.90 -5.17
C LYS A 626 13.41 14.77 -5.27
N ALA A 627 13.73 13.60 -4.74
CA ALA A 627 12.79 12.46 -4.72
C ALA A 627 11.60 12.77 -3.83
N ILE A 628 11.86 13.22 -2.59
CA ILE A 628 10.79 13.58 -1.64
C ILE A 628 9.88 14.67 -2.23
N GLY A 629 10.46 15.75 -2.78
CA GLY A 629 9.70 16.85 -3.37
C GLY A 629 8.82 16.39 -4.54
N ARG A 630 9.33 15.51 -5.40
CA ARG A 630 8.58 14.93 -6.51
C ARG A 630 7.43 14.05 -5.99
N HIS A 631 7.70 13.14 -5.07
CA HIS A 631 6.68 12.26 -4.48
C HIS A 631 5.57 13.07 -3.78
N THR A 632 5.96 14.07 -2.99
CA THR A 632 5.02 14.97 -2.31
C THR A 632 4.12 15.70 -3.31
N TRP A 633 4.71 16.27 -4.38
CA TRP A 633 3.97 16.99 -5.41
C TRP A 633 3.04 16.08 -6.22
N GLU A 634 3.49 14.88 -6.58
CA GLU A 634 2.66 13.90 -7.28
C GLU A 634 1.44 13.49 -6.45
N LYS A 635 1.62 13.22 -5.16
CA LYS A 635 0.53 12.91 -4.23
C LYS A 635 -0.43 14.09 -4.08
N GLY A 636 0.08 15.32 -3.93
CA GLY A 636 -0.74 16.54 -3.89
C GLY A 636 -1.52 16.78 -5.19
N LYS A 637 -0.89 16.58 -6.34
CA LYS A 637 -1.55 16.68 -7.65
C LYS A 637 -2.66 15.63 -7.81
N GLN A 638 -2.40 14.40 -7.38
CA GLN A 638 -3.43 13.34 -7.38
C GLN A 638 -4.61 13.69 -6.47
N TYR A 639 -4.35 14.25 -5.29
CA TYR A 639 -5.38 14.75 -4.38
C TYR A 639 -6.26 15.81 -5.06
N LEU A 640 -5.68 16.86 -5.60
CA LEU A 640 -6.43 17.93 -6.28
C LEU A 640 -7.24 17.40 -7.47
N LYS A 641 -6.63 16.55 -8.30
CA LYS A 641 -7.30 15.99 -9.49
C LYS A 641 -8.47 15.09 -9.13
N LYS A 642 -8.34 14.26 -8.10
CA LYS A 642 -9.40 13.32 -7.68
C LYS A 642 -10.51 14.01 -6.89
N MET A 643 -10.17 14.99 -6.07
CA MET A 643 -11.10 15.59 -5.09
C MET A 643 -11.79 16.84 -5.62
N GLY A 644 -11.08 17.70 -6.38
CA GLY A 644 -11.59 19.01 -6.80
C GLY A 644 -12.93 18.95 -7.54
N GLY A 645 -13.09 18.01 -8.50
CA GLY A 645 -14.33 17.90 -9.26
C GLY A 645 -15.51 17.39 -8.43
N ILE A 646 -15.29 16.41 -7.55
CA ILE A 646 -16.34 15.79 -6.73
C ILE A 646 -16.84 16.78 -5.67
N ILE A 647 -15.90 17.49 -5.05
CA ILE A 647 -16.23 18.47 -4.00
C ILE A 647 -16.94 19.66 -4.60
N LEU A 648 -16.51 20.15 -5.78
CA LEU A 648 -17.21 21.22 -6.48
C LEU A 648 -18.68 20.89 -6.71
N VAL A 649 -18.99 19.72 -7.24
CA VAL A 649 -20.37 19.29 -7.47
C VAL A 649 -21.14 19.15 -6.15
N ALA A 650 -20.53 18.55 -5.14
CA ALA A 650 -21.16 18.41 -3.83
C ALA A 650 -21.45 19.76 -3.17
N SER A 651 -20.51 20.73 -3.23
CA SER A 651 -20.68 22.07 -2.70
C SER A 651 -21.81 22.83 -3.37
N ILE A 652 -21.92 22.76 -4.69
CA ILE A 652 -23.01 23.39 -5.45
C ILE A 652 -24.37 22.79 -5.05
N ILE A 653 -24.44 21.47 -4.87
CA ILE A 653 -25.69 20.78 -4.44
C ILE A 653 -26.09 21.24 -3.01
N VAL A 654 -25.15 21.24 -2.07
CA VAL A 654 -25.42 21.65 -0.69
C VAL A 654 -25.82 23.12 -0.62
N TRP A 655 -25.10 23.98 -1.37
CA TRP A 655 -25.47 25.39 -1.49
C TRP A 655 -26.89 25.56 -2.05
N ALA A 656 -27.25 24.87 -3.14
CA ALA A 656 -28.57 24.97 -3.73
C ALA A 656 -29.67 24.51 -2.78
N LEU A 657 -29.46 23.44 -2.02
CA LEU A 657 -30.41 22.96 -1.02
C LEU A 657 -30.59 23.95 0.13
N GLY A 658 -29.54 24.69 0.51
CA GLY A 658 -29.59 25.74 1.55
C GLY A 658 -30.14 27.07 1.06
N TYR A 659 -29.96 27.37 -0.24
CA TYR A 659 -30.34 28.63 -0.85
C TYR A 659 -31.82 28.67 -1.25
N PHE A 660 -32.37 27.58 -1.79
CA PHE A 660 -33.72 27.49 -2.28
C PHE A 660 -34.69 26.82 -1.28
N PRO A 661 -36.00 27.17 -1.33
CA PRO A 661 -36.65 28.21 -2.16
C PRO A 661 -36.27 29.62 -1.69
N LEU A 662 -36.32 30.60 -2.63
CA LEU A 662 -36.13 31.99 -2.27
C LEU A 662 -37.29 32.45 -1.37
N PRO A 663 -37.00 33.19 -0.29
CA PRO A 663 -38.05 33.70 0.59
C PRO A 663 -38.90 34.75 -0.15
N ASP A 664 -40.21 34.76 0.16
CA ASP A 664 -41.15 35.76 -0.38
C ASP A 664 -40.89 37.17 0.22
N ASP A 665 -40.29 37.25 1.43
CA ASP A 665 -39.91 38.47 2.08
C ASP A 665 -38.38 38.67 2.08
N PRO A 666 -37.84 39.71 1.42
CA PRO A 666 -36.40 40.00 1.36
C PRO A 666 -35.76 40.31 2.74
N ASN A 667 -36.58 40.75 3.72
CA ASN A 667 -36.12 41.13 5.07
C ASN A 667 -36.26 40.02 6.09
N MET A 668 -36.54 38.80 5.66
CA MET A 668 -36.68 37.66 6.56
C MET A 668 -35.34 37.35 7.24
N ASP A 669 -35.43 37.07 8.58
CA ASP A 669 -34.28 36.67 9.38
C ASP A 669 -33.59 35.43 8.82
N ASN A 670 -32.26 35.40 8.87
CA ASN A 670 -31.44 34.30 8.34
C ASN A 670 -31.86 32.94 8.93
N GLN A 671 -32.30 32.87 10.18
CA GLN A 671 -32.79 31.65 10.80
C GLN A 671 -34.09 31.17 10.13
N ALA A 672 -35.05 32.05 9.92
CA ALA A 672 -36.33 31.75 9.29
C ALA A 672 -36.13 31.37 7.79
N ARG A 673 -35.18 32.01 7.13
CA ARG A 673 -34.77 31.66 5.75
C ARG A 673 -34.24 30.24 5.65
N GLN A 674 -33.34 29.89 6.57
CA GLN A 674 -32.76 28.51 6.63
C GLN A 674 -33.84 27.47 6.95
N GLU A 675 -34.78 27.81 7.80
CA GLU A 675 -35.90 26.94 8.19
C GLU A 675 -36.82 26.60 7.00
N GLN A 676 -37.03 27.56 6.10
CA GLN A 676 -37.83 27.38 4.87
C GLN A 676 -37.07 26.75 3.71
N SER A 677 -35.75 26.71 3.77
CA SER A 677 -34.89 26.10 2.74
C SER A 677 -35.17 24.60 2.57
N TYR A 678 -34.77 24.03 1.42
CA TYR A 678 -34.90 22.58 1.21
C TYR A 678 -34.12 21.78 2.25
N ILE A 679 -32.93 22.21 2.64
CA ILE A 679 -32.15 21.53 3.68
C ILE A 679 -32.81 21.62 5.05
N GLY A 680 -33.47 22.78 5.38
CA GLY A 680 -34.23 22.94 6.60
C GLY A 680 -35.49 22.04 6.64
N ARG A 681 -36.21 21.94 5.51
CA ARG A 681 -37.37 21.02 5.37
C ARG A 681 -36.94 19.56 5.52
N ILE A 682 -35.82 19.18 4.92
CA ILE A 682 -35.23 17.82 5.05
C ILE A 682 -34.87 17.59 6.54
N GLY A 683 -34.21 18.56 7.20
CA GLY A 683 -33.88 18.48 8.65
C GLY A 683 -35.11 18.20 9.50
N LYS A 684 -36.20 18.97 9.31
CA LYS A 684 -37.45 18.75 10.02
C LYS A 684 -38.13 17.40 9.71
N ALA A 685 -38.02 16.93 8.46
CA ALA A 685 -38.55 15.62 8.07
C ALA A 685 -37.77 14.45 8.68
N VAL A 686 -36.47 14.64 8.94
CA VAL A 686 -35.58 13.64 9.49
C VAL A 686 -35.50 13.68 11.01
N GLU A 687 -35.86 14.81 11.66
CA GLU A 687 -35.87 15.01 13.13
C GLU A 687 -36.47 13.84 13.91
N PRO A 688 -37.63 13.24 13.53
CA PRO A 688 -38.22 12.13 14.28
C PRO A 688 -37.29 10.92 14.40
N VAL A 689 -36.39 10.71 13.40
CA VAL A 689 -35.40 9.63 13.39
C VAL A 689 -34.28 9.89 14.38
N PHE A 690 -33.95 11.16 14.62
CA PHE A 690 -32.85 11.56 15.51
C PHE A 690 -33.30 12.01 16.92
N ARG A 691 -34.59 12.08 17.16
CA ARG A 691 -35.15 12.32 18.53
C ARG A 691 -34.62 11.38 19.62
N PRO A 692 -34.39 10.06 19.34
CA PRO A 692 -33.81 9.16 20.35
C PRO A 692 -32.43 9.56 20.86
N GLN A 693 -31.72 10.43 20.16
CA GLN A 693 -30.40 10.96 20.49
C GLN A 693 -30.44 12.35 21.11
N GLY A 694 -31.67 12.92 21.27
CA GLY A 694 -31.88 14.28 21.81
C GLY A 694 -31.60 15.39 20.78
N PHE A 695 -31.55 15.09 19.45
CA PHE A 695 -31.28 16.11 18.44
C PHE A 695 -32.56 16.84 18.00
N ASN A 696 -32.39 18.11 17.67
CA ASN A 696 -33.38 18.93 17.01
C ASN A 696 -33.03 19.10 15.51
N TRP A 697 -33.97 19.65 14.74
CA TRP A 697 -33.78 19.85 13.31
C TRP A 697 -32.55 20.70 12.95
N LYS A 698 -32.13 21.66 13.83
CA LYS A 698 -30.94 22.49 13.59
C LYS A 698 -29.65 21.66 13.67
N LEU A 699 -29.55 20.77 14.66
CA LEU A 699 -28.46 19.82 14.80
C LEU A 699 -28.42 18.85 13.59
N ASP A 700 -29.61 18.39 13.15
CA ASP A 700 -29.73 17.49 11.99
C ASP A 700 -29.31 18.17 10.69
N VAL A 701 -29.65 19.42 10.46
CA VAL A 701 -29.18 20.24 9.33
C VAL A 701 -27.66 20.38 9.38
N GLY A 702 -27.09 20.63 10.55
CA GLY A 702 -25.64 20.66 10.75
C GLY A 702 -24.98 19.34 10.34
N LEU A 703 -25.54 18.18 10.73
CA LEU A 703 -25.04 16.86 10.33
C LEU A 703 -25.14 16.61 8.83
N LEU A 704 -26.27 16.99 8.22
CA LEU A 704 -26.48 16.84 6.77
C LEU A 704 -25.48 17.67 5.95
N SER A 705 -25.25 18.93 6.36
CA SER A 705 -24.27 19.81 5.71
C SER A 705 -22.85 19.23 5.81
N GLY A 706 -22.51 18.62 6.95
CA GLY A 706 -21.22 17.96 7.20
C GLY A 706 -20.96 16.67 6.40
N MET A 707 -21.92 16.17 5.64
CA MET A 707 -21.68 15.07 4.69
C MET A 707 -20.78 15.52 3.53
N GLY A 708 -20.90 16.76 3.09
CA GLY A 708 -20.03 17.34 2.06
C GLY A 708 -18.59 17.49 2.58
N ALA A 709 -18.42 18.30 3.60
CA ALA A 709 -17.16 18.52 4.31
C ALA A 709 -17.44 18.73 5.79
N LYS A 710 -16.61 18.17 6.66
CA LYS A 710 -16.86 18.15 8.12
C LYS A 710 -16.79 19.53 8.77
N GLU A 711 -16.00 20.41 8.21
CA GLU A 711 -15.82 21.79 8.66
C GLU A 711 -17.12 22.60 8.55
N ILE A 712 -17.95 22.27 7.56
CA ILE A 712 -19.22 22.97 7.31
C ILE A 712 -20.20 22.80 8.49
N VAL A 713 -20.07 21.74 9.28
CA VAL A 713 -20.92 21.55 10.48
C VAL A 713 -20.81 22.75 11.41
N ALA A 714 -19.59 23.19 11.72
CA ALA A 714 -19.38 24.31 12.65
C ALA A 714 -19.92 25.63 12.07
N SER A 715 -19.70 25.93 10.80
CA SER A 715 -20.22 27.14 10.16
C SER A 715 -21.75 27.12 10.03
N THR A 716 -22.36 25.98 9.68
CA THR A 716 -23.82 25.81 9.64
C THR A 716 -24.45 26.01 11.02
N MET A 717 -23.84 25.43 12.07
CA MET A 717 -24.26 25.65 13.48
C MET A 717 -24.12 27.12 13.83
N GLY A 718 -23.07 27.79 13.39
CA GLY A 718 -22.90 29.24 13.56
C GLY A 718 -24.07 30.03 12.98
N VAL A 719 -24.44 29.77 11.73
CA VAL A 719 -25.58 30.44 11.08
C VAL A 719 -26.92 30.14 11.77
N LEU A 720 -27.17 28.88 12.17
CA LEU A 720 -28.43 28.46 12.75
C LEU A 720 -28.64 28.92 14.20
N TYR A 721 -27.55 29.18 14.93
CA TYR A 721 -27.57 29.60 16.33
C TYR A 721 -27.09 31.04 16.56
N SER A 722 -26.79 31.83 15.49
CA SER A 722 -26.46 33.25 15.57
C SER A 722 -27.05 34.01 14.40
N ASN A 723 -27.54 35.23 14.64
CA ASN A 723 -28.17 36.07 13.60
C ASN A 723 -27.11 36.67 12.65
N ASP A 724 -25.84 36.74 13.05
CA ASP A 724 -24.73 37.36 12.35
C ASP A 724 -23.76 36.36 11.76
N GLY A 725 -23.99 35.05 11.94
CA GLY A 725 -23.18 33.97 11.35
C GLY A 725 -21.78 33.79 11.95
N SER A 726 -21.40 34.57 12.95
CA SER A 726 -20.07 34.50 13.55
C SER A 726 -20.15 34.12 15.03
N PHE A 727 -19.43 33.06 15.41
CA PHE A 727 -19.00 32.79 16.79
C PHE A 727 -17.55 33.26 16.95
N SER A 728 -17.25 34.54 16.68
CA SER A 728 -15.93 35.10 16.98
C SER A 728 -15.76 35.20 18.50
N ASP A 729 -14.52 35.12 18.98
CA ASP A 729 -14.17 35.16 20.42
C ASP A 729 -14.73 36.36 21.18
N ASP A 730 -15.05 37.45 20.48
CA ASP A 730 -15.64 38.67 21.04
C ASP A 730 -17.13 38.55 21.37
N ASN A 731 -17.84 37.51 20.85
CA ASN A 731 -19.32 37.45 20.92
C ASN A 731 -19.89 36.43 21.94
N GLY A 732 -19.21 36.11 23.03
CA GLY A 732 -19.86 35.31 24.03
C GLY A 732 -19.04 34.38 24.88
N TYR A 733 -17.73 34.51 24.90
CA TYR A 733 -16.91 33.83 25.89
C TYR A 733 -16.99 34.54 27.23
N SER A 734 -17.69 33.92 28.20
CA SER A 734 -17.69 34.42 29.56
C SER A 734 -16.40 34.01 30.26
N SER A 735 -15.56 34.98 30.61
CA SER A 735 -14.33 34.76 31.38
C SER A 735 -14.59 34.17 32.77
N GLU A 736 -15.78 34.36 33.36
CA GLU A 736 -16.15 33.83 34.66
C GLU A 736 -16.56 32.36 34.62
N THR A 737 -17.28 31.92 33.61
CA THR A 737 -17.72 30.52 33.48
C THR A 737 -16.90 29.69 32.52
N GLY A 738 -16.08 30.35 31.69
CA GLY A 738 -15.27 29.68 30.66
C GLY A 738 -16.09 28.93 29.61
N LYS A 739 -17.34 29.33 29.33
CA LYS A 739 -18.27 28.71 28.37
C LYS A 739 -18.64 29.71 27.29
N TYR A 740 -18.86 29.24 26.05
CA TYR A 740 -19.55 30.02 25.02
C TYR A 740 -21.02 30.16 25.39
N SER A 741 -21.34 31.20 26.14
CA SER A 741 -22.64 31.38 26.82
C SER A 741 -23.83 31.42 25.83
N LYS A 742 -23.63 32.00 24.62
CA LYS A 742 -24.72 32.18 23.65
C LYS A 742 -25.17 30.83 23.06
N LEU A 743 -24.25 29.99 22.59
CA LEU A 743 -24.56 28.67 22.01
C LEU A 743 -25.14 27.72 23.07
N HIS A 744 -24.53 27.72 24.26
CA HIS A 744 -25.02 26.94 25.39
C HIS A 744 -26.48 27.29 25.71
N ASN A 745 -26.80 28.60 25.88
CA ASN A 745 -28.12 29.07 26.21
C ASN A 745 -29.17 28.73 25.15
N LEU A 746 -28.82 28.84 23.87
CA LEU A 746 -29.73 28.57 22.75
C LEU A 746 -30.04 27.08 22.63
N ILE A 747 -29.04 26.20 22.72
CA ILE A 747 -29.25 24.74 22.67
C ILE A 747 -30.04 24.30 23.91
N THR A 748 -29.72 24.83 25.11
CA THR A 748 -30.48 24.52 26.35
C THR A 748 -31.94 24.97 26.23
N LYS A 749 -32.21 26.15 25.64
CA LYS A 749 -33.58 26.63 25.39
C LYS A 749 -34.31 25.73 24.38
N ASP A 750 -33.66 25.30 23.32
CA ASP A 750 -34.26 24.36 22.36
C ASP A 750 -34.61 23.03 23.02
N VAL A 751 -33.73 22.49 23.91
CA VAL A 751 -33.96 21.26 24.67
C VAL A 751 -35.11 21.45 25.67
N ALA A 752 -35.16 22.58 26.38
CA ALA A 752 -36.24 22.92 27.28
C ALA A 752 -37.62 22.95 26.57
N THR A 753 -37.65 23.54 25.38
CA THR A 753 -38.85 23.58 24.54
C THR A 753 -39.24 22.19 24.03
N MET A 754 -38.28 21.35 23.64
CA MET A 754 -38.53 20.01 23.13
C MET A 754 -39.10 19.08 24.19
N HIS A 755 -38.61 19.18 25.43
CA HIS A 755 -39.03 18.32 26.54
C HIS A 755 -40.12 18.95 27.43
N HIS A 756 -40.53 20.19 27.17
CA HIS A 756 -41.52 20.95 27.97
C HIS A 756 -41.12 21.07 29.44
N ILE A 757 -39.85 21.31 29.73
CA ILE A 757 -39.27 21.42 31.08
C ILE A 757 -38.69 22.81 31.33
N SER A 758 -38.36 23.12 32.61
CA SER A 758 -37.69 24.36 32.95
C SER A 758 -36.28 24.45 32.38
N TYR A 759 -35.71 25.67 32.25
CA TYR A 759 -34.35 25.86 31.76
C TYR A 759 -33.30 25.16 32.64
N GLU A 760 -33.49 25.19 33.97
CA GLU A 760 -32.57 24.57 34.94
C GLU A 760 -32.56 23.03 34.81
N GLU A 761 -33.72 22.42 34.59
CA GLU A 761 -33.84 20.97 34.34
C GLU A 761 -33.31 20.57 32.95
N ALA A 762 -33.33 21.47 31.98
CA ALA A 762 -32.86 21.23 30.64
C ALA A 762 -31.31 21.29 30.50
N GLU A 763 -30.60 22.00 31.42
CA GLU A 763 -29.14 22.19 31.32
C GLU A 763 -28.35 20.86 31.33
N PRO A 764 -28.59 19.91 32.24
CA PRO A 764 -27.89 18.62 32.19
C PRO A 764 -28.26 17.80 30.94
N ILE A 765 -29.53 17.84 30.50
CA ILE A 765 -29.98 17.14 29.29
C ILE A 765 -29.31 17.75 28.05
N ALA A 766 -29.18 19.07 27.98
CA ALA A 766 -28.49 19.75 26.88
C ALA A 766 -27.00 19.38 26.84
N THR A 767 -26.36 19.19 27.98
CA THR A 767 -24.97 18.71 28.07
C THR A 767 -24.85 17.27 27.55
N LEU A 768 -25.82 16.42 27.89
CA LEU A 768 -25.88 15.03 27.38
C LEU A 768 -26.15 14.99 25.86
N THR A 769 -27.08 15.85 25.38
CA THR A 769 -27.35 16.05 23.94
C THR A 769 -26.08 16.48 23.20
N ALA A 770 -25.34 17.45 23.75
CA ALA A 770 -24.09 17.93 23.18
C ALA A 770 -23.02 16.80 23.08
N PHE A 771 -22.91 15.98 24.13
CA PHE A 771 -21.99 14.83 24.10
C PHE A 771 -22.43 13.74 23.11
N SER A 772 -23.73 13.42 23.08
CA SER A 772 -24.34 12.52 22.09
C SER A 772 -24.08 13.02 20.66
N PHE A 773 -24.21 14.33 20.41
CA PHE A 773 -23.91 14.95 19.12
C PHE A 773 -22.45 14.83 18.74
N LEU A 774 -21.52 15.05 19.68
CA LEU A 774 -20.07 14.84 19.43
C LEU A 774 -19.75 13.40 19.06
N LEU A 775 -20.36 12.42 19.71
CA LEU A 775 -20.22 10.99 19.39
C LEU A 775 -20.77 10.68 17.99
N PHE A 776 -21.91 11.27 17.65
CA PHE A 776 -22.46 11.10 16.31
C PHE A 776 -21.51 11.69 15.26
N VAL A 777 -21.03 12.93 15.45
CA VAL A 777 -20.04 13.58 14.56
C VAL A 777 -18.75 12.78 14.44
N LEU A 778 -18.33 12.09 15.51
CA LEU A 778 -17.16 11.21 15.47
C LEU A 778 -17.36 10.01 14.54
N LEU A 779 -18.50 9.35 14.58
CA LEU A 779 -18.69 8.02 13.99
C LEU A 779 -19.45 8.03 12.65
N TYR A 780 -20.25 9.08 12.35
CA TYR A 780 -21.16 9.08 11.23
C TYR A 780 -20.46 9.18 9.86
N PHE A 781 -21.26 9.20 8.83
CA PHE A 781 -20.93 9.26 7.41
C PHE A 781 -19.58 9.95 7.15
N PRO A 782 -18.60 9.30 6.49
CA PRO A 782 -17.36 9.95 6.14
C PRO A 782 -17.60 11.04 5.08
N CYS A 783 -16.73 12.04 4.98
CA CYS A 783 -16.88 13.07 3.96
C CYS A 783 -16.90 12.44 2.55
N VAL A 784 -17.60 13.10 1.61
CA VAL A 784 -17.75 12.62 0.23
C VAL A 784 -16.38 12.32 -0.41
N ALA A 785 -15.35 13.10 -0.08
CA ALA A 785 -13.98 12.85 -0.53
C ALA A 785 -13.43 11.49 -0.08
N THR A 786 -13.69 11.06 1.15
CA THR A 786 -13.29 9.74 1.65
C THR A 786 -14.05 8.61 0.95
N ILE A 787 -15.36 8.78 0.71
CA ILE A 787 -16.17 7.83 -0.06
C ILE A 787 -15.61 7.66 -1.47
N ALA A 788 -15.27 8.75 -2.14
CA ALA A 788 -14.66 8.73 -3.46
C ALA A 788 -13.28 8.05 -3.47
N ALA A 789 -12.49 8.26 -2.41
CA ALA A 789 -11.21 7.59 -2.24
C ALA A 789 -11.39 6.07 -2.04
N ILE A 790 -12.31 5.63 -1.18
CA ILE A 790 -12.64 4.21 -0.99
C ILE A 790 -13.09 3.58 -2.31
N LYS A 791 -13.99 4.22 -3.07
CA LYS A 791 -14.39 3.75 -4.40
C LYS A 791 -13.21 3.65 -5.36
N GLY A 792 -12.33 4.65 -5.34
CA GLY A 792 -11.14 4.67 -6.19
C GLY A 792 -10.15 3.54 -5.88
N GLU A 793 -9.96 3.19 -4.61
CA GLU A 793 -9.03 2.16 -4.18
C GLU A 793 -9.61 0.73 -4.23
N THR A 794 -10.94 0.60 -4.04
CA THR A 794 -11.61 -0.71 -4.11
C THR A 794 -12.14 -1.06 -5.49
N GLY A 795 -12.26 -0.07 -6.38
CA GLY A 795 -12.93 -0.20 -7.70
C GLY A 795 -14.45 -0.37 -7.61
N SER A 796 -15.06 -0.43 -6.41
CA SER A 796 -16.46 -0.80 -6.18
C SER A 796 -17.23 0.27 -5.41
N TRP A 797 -18.38 0.67 -5.96
CA TRP A 797 -19.35 1.50 -5.23
C TRP A 797 -20.00 0.76 -4.06
N GLY A 798 -20.10 -0.57 -4.12
CA GLY A 798 -20.68 -1.37 -3.03
C GLY A 798 -19.93 -1.18 -1.72
N TRP A 799 -18.61 -1.24 -1.73
CA TRP A 799 -17.79 -1.03 -0.53
C TRP A 799 -17.82 0.42 -0.03
N ALA A 800 -17.87 1.38 -0.94
CA ALA A 800 -17.97 2.80 -0.57
C ALA A 800 -19.31 3.12 0.10
N LEU A 801 -20.42 2.62 -0.44
CA LEU A 801 -21.77 2.76 0.13
C LEU A 801 -21.91 1.97 1.44
N PHE A 802 -21.33 0.77 1.51
CA PHE A 802 -21.28 0.00 2.74
C PHE A 802 -20.56 0.77 3.86
N ALA A 803 -19.41 1.41 3.56
CA ALA A 803 -18.69 2.25 4.52
C ALA A 803 -19.56 3.40 5.02
N ALA A 804 -20.26 4.10 4.14
CA ALA A 804 -21.18 5.19 4.48
C ALA A 804 -22.36 4.70 5.34
N GLY A 805 -22.98 3.59 4.95
CA GLY A 805 -24.16 3.06 5.65
C GLY A 805 -23.82 2.53 7.05
N TYR A 806 -22.78 1.70 7.18
CA TYR A 806 -22.48 1.14 8.50
C TYR A 806 -21.97 2.19 9.49
N THR A 807 -21.17 3.19 9.06
CA THR A 807 -20.68 4.24 9.95
C THR A 807 -21.84 5.09 10.44
N THR A 808 -22.80 5.42 9.57
CA THR A 808 -24.01 6.17 9.97
C THR A 808 -24.90 5.37 10.92
N ALA A 809 -25.11 4.08 10.64
CA ALA A 809 -25.89 3.21 11.55
C ALA A 809 -25.20 3.05 12.91
N LEU A 810 -23.86 2.88 12.90
CA LEU A 810 -23.05 2.79 14.12
C LEU A 810 -23.15 4.09 14.95
N ALA A 811 -23.03 5.25 14.30
CA ALA A 811 -23.16 6.55 14.95
C ALA A 811 -24.54 6.69 15.58
N TRP A 812 -25.60 6.31 14.85
CA TRP A 812 -26.98 6.35 15.34
C TRP A 812 -27.16 5.48 16.57
N ILE A 813 -26.69 4.23 16.55
CA ILE A 813 -26.83 3.30 17.68
C ILE A 813 -26.05 3.81 18.90
N VAL A 814 -24.78 4.18 18.73
CA VAL A 814 -23.91 4.58 19.83
C VAL A 814 -24.42 5.86 20.49
N SER A 815 -24.77 6.88 19.70
CA SER A 815 -25.28 8.15 20.24
C SER A 815 -26.66 7.99 20.93
N ALA A 816 -27.57 7.20 20.34
CA ALA A 816 -28.84 6.88 20.96
C ALA A 816 -28.69 6.13 22.28
N VAL A 817 -27.81 5.10 22.31
CA VAL A 817 -27.55 4.36 23.57
C VAL A 817 -26.99 5.29 24.65
N VAL A 818 -26.02 6.12 24.31
CA VAL A 818 -25.41 7.05 25.27
C VAL A 818 -26.43 8.07 25.77
N PHE A 819 -27.28 8.62 24.91
CA PHE A 819 -28.32 9.56 25.30
C PHE A 819 -29.38 8.89 26.18
N GLN A 820 -29.94 7.75 25.76
CA GLN A 820 -31.00 7.06 26.50
C GLN A 820 -30.50 6.53 27.85
N VAL A 821 -29.29 5.98 27.91
CA VAL A 821 -28.66 5.54 29.16
C VAL A 821 -28.39 6.75 30.06
N GLY A 822 -27.89 7.85 29.52
CA GLY A 822 -27.69 9.09 30.28
C GLY A 822 -28.97 9.63 30.88
N MET A 823 -30.06 9.60 30.13
CA MET A 823 -31.40 10.00 30.62
C MET A 823 -31.93 9.11 31.74
N LEU A 824 -31.52 7.87 31.88
CA LEU A 824 -31.90 6.98 32.99
C LEU A 824 -31.22 7.34 34.32
N PHE A 825 -30.09 8.04 34.26
CA PHE A 825 -29.32 8.46 35.44
C PHE A 825 -29.56 9.92 35.85
N MET A 826 -30.28 10.68 35.03
CA MET A 826 -30.75 12.05 35.33
C MET A 826 -32.17 12.05 35.85
#